data_ee410735700871a0a833e71007722990
#
_entry.id   ee410735700871a0a833e71007722990
#
_cell.length_a   1.000
_cell.length_b   1.000
_cell.length_c   1.000
_cell.angle_alpha   90.00
_cell.angle_beta   90.00
_cell.angle_gamma   90.00
#
_symmetry.space_group_name_H-M   'P 1'
#
loop_
_entity.id
_entity.type
_entity.pdbx_description
1 polymer ?
#
loop_
_entity_poly.entity_id
_entity_poly.type
_entity_poly.pdbx_seq_one_letter_code
_entity_poly.pdbx_strand_id
1 'polypeptide(L)'
;MKKSIFLLLCISVLFSCTKKEDFFDPHHIDEEAKENFPVKDIDPSQDWNMAAVGTLSVSINQKTGEVYTVKVYTDNPLNSEGNARLLAKKTGVRDGETVLFTFDVPKAIESVYVLFEDKMYNGWVKVADMKVGRPSVSWEEQGSEAGKRSVMARSSWDYKVPDEKNFLKEVPADAKQYPIQWAEMRGGYYMNDGSYELRYGNYTLYIKGNVTITGAYPDGLVVYLLEGSTLDATAAETFNPNSVFYIAQNSTMKLNRISINCSLYNKGKITVAGASNSSGGYIYNDGSFEITGKTTFAMSGKATFVNLQSASLQDVTMTGGSELINEEGTVKANSLDTRSSYIYNRCRMEILSSTYFQNGEGFAFEQDGGSSFETNTLKTNGNIPLRLGSKSVFHVKDNVEYQNGKVDVTGVGSDEKALFWVSGVCIKTPDESITYSGELEVALKGYTGDTNFSEGAQLVKVEQVRLGEPVGCGYDYTTNGGGTNSDATDIPQVYTYVFEDMTREAGDFDFNDVVLKVTVPDESGKATVTLFAAGAAKNLKVGFTDTSNGSNSQSDLFGEVHAAMNCDPGTLINTGSGPNGTSVEKEITITGTLKDNGDFYIYEADNANNITIHVASQVTPASTYPPYGLCIPGDWVFPRERNQITALYRYFANWAQNHTIYTRWYEEHMPEFKEKWDAANGEYPYADK
;
A
#
# COMPACT_ATOMS: atom_id res chain seq x y z
N MET A 1 -77.85 36.26 -44.62
CA MET A 1 -77.41 35.35 -43.55
C MET A 1 -76.44 34.18 -43.97
N LYS A 2 -75.62 34.30 -45.03
CA LYS A 2 -74.69 33.27 -45.49
C LYS A 2 -73.24 33.73 -45.56
N LYS A 3 -72.90 34.95 -45.17
CA LYS A 3 -71.51 35.48 -45.19
C LYS A 3 -70.84 35.62 -43.81
N SER A 4 -71.59 35.51 -42.70
CA SER A 4 -71.05 35.65 -41.36
C SER A 4 -70.55 34.31 -40.71
N ILE A 5 -70.95 33.14 -41.24
CA ILE A 5 -70.56 31.81 -40.71
C ILE A 5 -69.23 31.43 -41.23
N PHE A 6 -68.75 31.93 -42.37
CA PHE A 6 -67.47 31.58 -42.96
C PHE A 6 -66.30 32.32 -42.30
N LEU A 7 -66.51 33.45 -41.63
CA LEU A 7 -65.50 34.21 -40.95
C LEU A 7 -65.23 33.67 -39.54
N LEU A 8 -66.21 32.98 -38.93
CA LEU A 8 -66.04 32.39 -37.59
C LEU A 8 -65.31 31.04 -37.64
N LEU A 9 -65.34 30.34 -38.80
CA LEU A 9 -64.67 29.07 -38.98
C LEU A 9 -63.19 29.22 -39.34
N CYS A 10 -62.77 30.38 -39.85
CA CYS A 10 -61.32 30.63 -40.13
C CYS A 10 -60.55 31.16 -38.91
N ILE A 11 -61.26 31.66 -37.87
CA ILE A 11 -60.57 32.09 -36.62
C ILE A 11 -60.29 30.91 -35.68
N SER A 12 -61.08 29.83 -35.78
CA SER A 12 -60.86 28.61 -34.96
C SER A 12 -59.69 27.67 -35.45
N VAL A 13 -59.12 27.94 -36.63
CA VAL A 13 -58.01 27.14 -37.18
C VAL A 13 -56.68 27.80 -36.97
N LEU A 14 -56.62 29.03 -36.44
CA LEU A 14 -55.36 29.71 -36.17
C LEU A 14 -54.84 29.54 -34.71
N PHE A 15 -55.53 28.72 -33.88
CA PHE A 15 -55.09 28.40 -32.53
C PHE A 15 -54.63 26.98 -32.39
N SER A 16 -54.36 26.28 -33.49
CA SER A 16 -53.75 24.94 -33.43
C SER A 16 -52.35 24.98 -34.00
N CYS A 17 -51.42 24.65 -33.17
CA CYS A 17 -49.98 24.46 -33.41
C CYS A 17 -49.11 25.74 -33.36
N THR A 18 -49.03 26.36 -32.24
CA THR A 18 -47.71 26.69 -31.75
C THR A 18 -47.26 25.46 -30.93
N LYS A 19 -46.43 24.59 -31.48
CA LYS A 19 -45.49 23.88 -30.65
C LYS A 19 -44.82 24.96 -29.82
N LYS A 20 -45.01 24.96 -28.49
CA LYS A 20 -44.02 25.54 -27.61
C LYS A 20 -42.71 24.81 -27.99
N GLU A 21 -41.83 25.47 -28.69
CA GLU A 21 -40.43 25.11 -28.58
C GLU A 21 -40.15 25.30 -27.09
N ASP A 22 -39.91 24.21 -26.38
CA ASP A 22 -39.39 24.28 -25.03
C ASP A 22 -38.00 24.90 -25.19
N PHE A 23 -37.95 26.22 -25.09
CA PHE A 23 -36.72 26.94 -24.89
C PHE A 23 -36.26 26.56 -23.48
N PHE A 24 -35.30 25.65 -23.39
CA PHE A 24 -34.60 25.36 -22.17
C PHE A 24 -33.98 26.66 -21.66
N ASP A 25 -34.45 27.15 -20.52
CA ASP A 25 -33.94 28.34 -19.85
C ASP A 25 -33.29 27.93 -18.54
N PRO A 26 -31.93 27.87 -18.45
CA PRO A 26 -31.23 27.53 -17.22
C PRO A 26 -31.59 28.42 -16.03
N HIS A 27 -31.91 29.71 -16.27
CA HIS A 27 -32.32 30.63 -15.21
C HIS A 27 -33.66 30.24 -14.58
N HIS A 28 -34.54 29.60 -15.32
CA HIS A 28 -35.81 29.12 -14.77
C HIS A 28 -35.56 27.95 -13.77
N ILE A 29 -34.66 27.07 -14.08
CA ILE A 29 -34.26 25.97 -13.16
C ILE A 29 -33.66 26.53 -11.86
N ASP A 30 -32.81 27.54 -11.98
CA ASP A 30 -32.19 28.17 -10.81
C ASP A 30 -33.21 28.83 -9.89
N GLU A 31 -34.26 29.50 -10.46
CA GLU A 31 -35.32 30.11 -9.65
C GLU A 31 -36.23 29.04 -9.02
N GLU A 32 -36.60 27.99 -9.76
CA GLU A 32 -37.37 26.86 -9.21
C GLU A 32 -36.54 26.13 -8.10
N ALA A 33 -35.25 25.97 -8.28
CA ALA A 33 -34.36 25.39 -7.29
C ALA A 33 -34.38 26.20 -6.00
N LYS A 34 -34.34 27.53 -6.06
CA LYS A 34 -34.47 28.40 -4.88
C LYS A 34 -35.81 28.22 -4.18
N GLU A 35 -36.90 28.08 -4.99
CA GLU A 35 -38.24 27.88 -4.43
C GLU A 35 -38.37 26.50 -3.76
N ASN A 36 -37.79 25.46 -4.34
CA ASN A 36 -37.92 24.09 -3.86
C ASN A 36 -36.93 23.76 -2.74
N PHE A 37 -35.77 24.44 -2.68
CA PHE A 37 -34.74 24.18 -1.68
C PHE A 37 -35.31 24.37 -0.26
N PRO A 38 -35.06 23.38 0.65
CA PRO A 38 -35.65 23.37 1.98
C PRO A 38 -35.14 24.48 2.90
N VAL A 39 -34.04 25.16 2.54
CA VAL A 39 -33.44 26.22 3.33
C VAL A 39 -33.62 27.57 2.63
N LYS A 40 -34.18 28.52 3.34
CA LYS A 40 -34.25 29.91 2.93
C LYS A 40 -33.18 30.71 3.65
N ASP A 41 -32.85 31.90 3.12
CA ASP A 41 -31.86 32.80 3.70
C ASP A 41 -30.47 32.14 3.83
N ILE A 42 -29.99 31.53 2.73
CA ILE A 42 -28.64 30.94 2.64
C ILE A 42 -27.61 32.02 3.00
N ASP A 43 -26.60 31.64 3.81
CA ASP A 43 -25.48 32.51 4.16
C ASP A 43 -24.79 32.99 2.86
N PRO A 44 -24.67 34.31 2.62
CA PRO A 44 -23.98 34.81 1.45
C PRO A 44 -22.50 34.38 1.31
N SER A 45 -21.92 33.91 2.39
CA SER A 45 -20.53 33.38 2.43
C SER A 45 -20.46 31.86 2.36
N GLN A 46 -21.62 31.18 2.16
CA GLN A 46 -21.66 29.72 2.07
C GLN A 46 -20.94 29.22 0.83
N ASP A 47 -19.85 28.47 1.02
CA ASP A 47 -19.05 27.86 -0.05
C ASP A 47 -19.37 26.38 -0.26
N TRP A 48 -20.30 25.84 0.50
CA TRP A 48 -20.71 24.41 0.50
C TRP A 48 -19.54 23.44 0.70
N ASN A 49 -18.42 23.91 1.20
CA ASN A 49 -17.19 23.17 1.29
C ASN A 49 -17.01 22.55 2.68
N MET A 50 -17.01 21.23 2.75
CA MET A 50 -16.77 20.43 3.96
C MET A 50 -15.40 19.75 3.97
N ALA A 51 -14.63 19.82 2.89
CA ALA A 51 -13.28 19.30 2.78
C ALA A 51 -12.24 20.43 2.77
N ALA A 52 -11.06 20.17 3.28
CA ALA A 52 -9.90 21.06 3.24
C ALA A 52 -8.66 20.27 2.83
N VAL A 53 -7.63 20.99 2.41
CA VAL A 53 -6.31 20.42 2.22
C VAL A 53 -5.47 20.65 3.48
N GLY A 54 -5.05 19.57 4.09
CA GLY A 54 -4.11 19.57 5.20
C GLY A 54 -2.67 19.47 4.68
N THR A 55 -1.77 20.23 5.28
CA THR A 55 -0.33 20.06 5.08
C THR A 55 0.32 19.82 6.44
N LEU A 56 1.20 18.83 6.53
CA LEU A 56 1.86 18.47 7.78
C LEU A 56 3.31 18.09 7.54
N SER A 57 4.22 18.74 8.25
CA SER A 57 5.64 18.37 8.26
C SER A 57 5.91 17.38 9.40
N VAL A 58 6.46 16.22 9.08
CA VAL A 58 6.76 15.17 10.05
C VAL A 58 8.25 14.85 10.01
N SER A 59 8.93 14.93 11.14
CA SER A 59 10.35 14.59 11.28
C SER A 59 10.56 13.46 12.30
N ILE A 60 11.49 12.55 11.99
CA ILE A 60 11.90 11.46 12.88
C ILE A 60 13.35 11.71 13.29
N ASN A 61 13.63 11.75 14.58
CA ASN A 61 14.96 11.98 15.15
C ASN A 61 15.21 11.04 16.33
N GLN A 62 15.07 9.73 16.12
CA GLN A 62 15.22 8.69 17.15
C GLN A 62 16.66 8.19 17.30
N LYS A 63 17.56 8.54 16.38
CA LYS A 63 18.96 8.08 16.32
C LYS A 63 19.15 6.56 16.30
N THR A 64 18.15 5.87 15.83
CA THR A 64 18.15 4.40 15.70
C THR A 64 18.74 3.93 14.39
N GLY A 65 18.71 4.81 13.36
CA GLY A 65 19.04 4.45 11.98
C GLY A 65 18.01 3.54 11.30
N GLU A 66 16.83 3.39 11.91
CA GLU A 66 15.75 2.53 11.41
C GLU A 66 14.89 3.24 10.37
N VAL A 67 14.03 2.45 9.73
CA VAL A 67 13.06 2.91 8.73
C VAL A 67 11.65 2.72 9.29
N TYR A 68 10.82 3.71 9.09
CA TYR A 68 9.47 3.78 9.65
C TYR A 68 8.42 3.94 8.55
N THR A 69 7.21 3.50 8.85
CA THR A 69 6.00 3.91 8.15
C THR A 69 5.34 5.02 8.95
N VAL A 70 5.02 6.12 8.29
CA VAL A 70 4.31 7.25 8.90
C VAL A 70 2.91 7.31 8.33
N LYS A 71 1.90 7.30 9.21
CA LYS A 71 0.49 7.32 8.83
C LYS A 71 -0.20 8.49 9.53
N VAL A 72 -1.10 9.18 8.83
CA VAL A 72 -1.87 10.31 9.35
C VAL A 72 -3.33 9.93 9.40
N TYR A 73 -3.98 10.09 10.56
CA TYR A 73 -5.36 9.67 10.79
C TYR A 73 -6.24 10.80 11.31
N THR A 74 -7.55 10.65 11.10
CA THR A 74 -8.59 11.56 11.64
C THR A 74 -8.75 11.47 13.14
N ASP A 75 -8.42 10.33 13.77
CA ASP A 75 -8.53 10.06 15.20
C ASP A 75 -7.37 9.17 15.65
N ASN A 76 -7.26 8.91 16.97
CA ASN A 76 -6.19 8.07 17.51
C ASN A 76 -6.37 6.61 17.06
N PRO A 77 -5.51 6.09 16.17
CA PRO A 77 -5.66 4.75 15.63
C PRO A 77 -5.48 3.64 16.68
N LEU A 78 -4.85 3.95 17.80
CA LEU A 78 -4.64 2.98 18.88
C LEU A 78 -5.81 2.91 19.88
N ASN A 79 -6.73 3.89 19.88
CA ASN A 79 -7.82 4.00 20.85
C ASN A 79 -9.18 4.40 20.25
N SER A 80 -9.33 4.39 18.93
CA SER A 80 -10.50 4.96 18.27
C SER A 80 -11.71 4.03 18.17
N GLU A 81 -11.62 2.81 18.70
CA GLU A 81 -12.69 1.80 18.56
C GLU A 81 -13.13 1.60 17.08
N GLY A 82 -12.20 1.75 16.13
CA GLY A 82 -12.46 1.63 14.70
C GLY A 82 -12.92 2.90 13.99
N ASN A 83 -12.93 4.06 14.66
CA ASN A 83 -13.35 5.33 14.07
C ASN A 83 -12.23 6.10 13.35
N ALA A 84 -10.96 5.76 13.59
CA ALA A 84 -9.83 6.38 12.89
C ALA A 84 -9.87 6.08 11.39
N ARG A 85 -9.71 7.10 10.57
CA ARG A 85 -9.62 6.98 9.11
C ARG A 85 -8.27 7.46 8.63
N LEU A 86 -7.65 6.71 7.76
CA LEU A 86 -6.36 7.04 7.18
C LEU A 86 -6.51 8.18 6.16
N LEU A 87 -5.78 9.27 6.39
CA LEU A 87 -5.72 10.45 5.53
C LEU A 87 -4.53 10.39 4.58
N ALA A 88 -3.39 9.94 5.07
CA ALA A 88 -2.16 9.80 4.28
C ALA A 88 -1.21 8.77 4.90
N LYS A 89 -0.37 8.18 4.06
CA LYS A 89 0.65 7.20 4.45
C LYS A 89 1.94 7.49 3.70
N LYS A 90 3.07 7.24 4.35
CA LYS A 90 4.39 7.24 3.72
C LYS A 90 5.21 6.11 4.29
N THR A 91 5.60 5.19 3.43
CA THR A 91 6.47 4.06 3.77
C THR A 91 7.93 4.42 3.55
N GLY A 92 8.82 3.75 4.24
CA GLY A 92 10.26 3.89 4.02
C GLY A 92 10.88 5.19 4.51
N VAL A 93 10.27 5.88 5.49
CA VAL A 93 10.80 7.13 6.07
C VAL A 93 11.97 6.79 7.00
N ARG A 94 13.16 7.32 6.70
CA ARG A 94 14.37 7.05 7.48
C ARG A 94 14.47 7.95 8.71
N ASP A 95 15.10 7.44 9.75
CA ASP A 95 15.50 8.25 10.90
C ASP A 95 16.42 9.41 10.45
N GLY A 96 16.12 10.62 10.92
CA GLY A 96 16.75 11.88 10.48
C GLY A 96 16.06 12.53 9.27
N GLU A 97 15.04 11.89 8.67
CA GLU A 97 14.30 12.43 7.53
C GLU A 97 13.11 13.31 7.98
N THR A 98 12.79 14.29 7.16
CA THR A 98 11.57 15.11 7.30
C THR A 98 10.71 14.92 6.05
N VAL A 99 9.46 14.49 6.25
CA VAL A 99 8.47 14.27 5.20
C VAL A 99 7.41 15.35 5.27
N LEU A 100 7.03 15.89 4.12
CA LEU A 100 5.88 16.78 3.97
C LEU A 100 4.70 15.98 3.45
N PHE A 101 3.63 15.92 4.22
CA PHE A 101 2.36 15.37 3.81
C PHE A 101 1.44 16.47 3.27
N THR A 102 0.69 16.15 2.23
CA THR A 102 -0.43 16.94 1.72
C THR A 102 -1.58 15.96 1.50
N PHE A 103 -2.74 16.24 2.11
CA PHE A 103 -3.85 15.29 2.11
C PHE A 103 -5.20 15.99 2.24
N ASP A 104 -6.25 15.31 1.79
CA ASP A 104 -7.62 15.72 2.02
C ASP A 104 -8.02 15.49 3.48
N VAL A 105 -8.64 16.47 4.11
CA VAL A 105 -9.10 16.37 5.49
C VAL A 105 -10.51 17.01 5.63
N PRO A 106 -11.42 16.43 6.43
CA PRO A 106 -12.67 17.11 6.76
C PRO A 106 -12.41 18.48 7.39
N LYS A 107 -13.06 19.55 6.85
CA LYS A 107 -12.85 20.95 7.29
C LYS A 107 -13.10 21.16 8.79
N ALA A 108 -13.96 20.33 9.38
CA ALA A 108 -14.30 20.38 10.80
C ALA A 108 -13.26 19.72 11.72
N ILE A 109 -12.22 19.05 11.19
CA ILE A 109 -11.18 18.43 12.01
C ILE A 109 -10.13 19.46 12.38
N GLU A 110 -9.89 19.58 13.68
CA GLU A 110 -8.95 20.54 14.25
C GLU A 110 -7.57 19.92 14.54
N SER A 111 -7.51 18.62 14.70
CA SER A 111 -6.27 17.89 15.00
C SER A 111 -6.24 16.57 14.22
N VAL A 112 -5.06 16.15 13.81
CA VAL A 112 -4.80 14.84 13.22
C VAL A 112 -3.82 14.04 14.07
N TYR A 113 -3.85 12.72 13.94
CA TYR A 113 -3.02 11.81 14.69
C TYR A 113 -1.97 11.20 13.76
N VAL A 114 -0.71 11.33 14.13
CA VAL A 114 0.43 10.80 13.37
C VAL A 114 0.92 9.54 14.06
N LEU A 115 0.76 8.43 13.41
CA LEU A 115 1.30 7.14 13.84
C LEU A 115 2.65 6.93 13.17
N PHE A 116 3.66 6.75 13.98
CA PHE A 116 4.98 6.25 13.57
C PHE A 116 5.02 4.76 13.85
N GLU A 117 5.24 3.97 12.86
CA GLU A 117 5.22 2.51 12.95
C GLU A 117 6.57 1.97 12.50
N ASP A 118 7.23 1.18 13.35
CA ASP A 118 8.46 0.50 12.98
C ASP A 118 8.17 -0.79 12.20
N LYS A 119 9.22 -1.48 11.77
CA LYS A 119 9.11 -2.75 11.05
C LYS A 119 8.46 -3.88 11.87
N MET A 120 8.39 -3.70 13.18
CA MET A 120 7.77 -4.66 14.10
C MET A 120 6.34 -4.26 14.46
N TYR A 121 5.75 -3.30 13.74
CA TYR A 121 4.43 -2.71 13.99
C TYR A 121 4.27 -2.09 15.38
N ASN A 122 5.37 -1.76 16.06
CA ASN A 122 5.26 -0.93 17.24
C ASN A 122 4.88 0.49 16.81
N GLY A 123 3.79 0.99 17.37
CA GLY A 123 3.21 2.26 17.00
C GLY A 123 3.41 3.34 18.06
N TRP A 124 3.76 4.55 17.64
CA TRP A 124 3.82 5.75 18.48
C TRP A 124 2.95 6.82 17.87
N VAL A 125 2.00 7.31 18.64
CA VAL A 125 1.08 8.34 18.18
C VAL A 125 1.49 9.70 18.70
N LYS A 126 1.49 10.69 17.81
CA LYS A 126 1.58 12.11 18.12
C LYS A 126 0.37 12.85 17.56
N VAL A 127 -0.03 13.91 18.20
CA VAL A 127 -1.13 14.78 17.75
C VAL A 127 -0.58 16.02 17.10
N ALA A 128 -1.12 16.39 15.96
CA ALA A 128 -0.83 17.64 15.27
C ALA A 128 -2.07 18.55 15.28
N ASP A 129 -1.94 19.76 15.76
CA ASP A 129 -3.00 20.78 15.69
C ASP A 129 -2.98 21.41 14.28
N MET A 130 -4.07 21.24 13.55
CA MET A 130 -4.23 21.73 12.18
C MET A 130 -4.63 23.21 12.10
N LYS A 131 -4.99 23.84 13.22
CA LYS A 131 -5.27 25.30 13.29
C LYS A 131 -3.99 26.15 13.22
N VAL A 132 -2.84 25.55 13.42
CA VAL A 132 -1.54 26.24 13.33
C VAL A 132 -1.18 26.44 11.86
N GLY A 133 -0.74 27.61 11.46
CA GLY A 133 -0.48 27.94 10.05
C GLY A 133 0.58 27.09 9.34
N ARG A 134 1.39 26.32 10.09
CA ARG A 134 2.32 25.29 9.56
C ARG A 134 2.43 24.18 10.59
N PRO A 135 1.49 23.25 10.60
CA PRO A 135 1.52 22.14 11.54
C PRO A 135 2.76 21.27 11.29
N SER A 136 3.42 20.91 12.37
CA SER A 136 4.59 20.05 12.34
C SER A 136 4.61 19.11 13.54
N VAL A 137 5.09 17.89 13.31
CA VAL A 137 5.32 16.90 14.36
C VAL A 137 6.76 16.43 14.28
N SER A 138 7.47 16.52 15.40
CA SER A 138 8.79 15.90 15.58
C SER A 138 8.68 14.74 16.56
N TRP A 139 9.21 13.60 16.16
CA TRP A 139 9.38 12.48 17.07
C TRP A 139 10.85 12.32 17.42
N GLU A 140 11.22 12.87 18.58
CA GLU A 140 12.59 12.91 19.09
C GLU A 140 12.79 11.85 20.18
N GLU A 141 14.02 11.37 20.30
CA GLU A 141 14.43 10.54 21.42
C GLU A 141 14.13 11.26 22.74
N GLN A 142 13.16 10.76 23.50
CA GLN A 142 12.95 11.25 24.87
C GLN A 142 14.09 10.73 25.74
N GLY A 143 14.85 11.62 26.34
CA GLY A 143 15.86 11.28 27.33
C GLY A 143 15.28 10.37 28.40
N SER A 144 15.78 9.18 28.47
CA SER A 144 15.65 8.09 29.42
C SER A 144 14.62 8.24 30.56
N GLU A 145 13.34 7.95 30.30
CA GLU A 145 12.38 7.34 31.22
C GLU A 145 11.17 6.73 30.48
N ALA A 146 11.41 6.14 29.33
CA ALA A 146 10.43 5.25 28.72
C ALA A 146 10.63 3.83 29.26
N GLY A 147 9.54 3.25 29.72
CA GLY A 147 9.53 1.89 30.19
C GLY A 147 10.27 0.97 29.20
N LYS A 148 11.08 0.11 29.74
CA LYS A 148 11.85 -0.88 28.98
C LYS A 148 10.88 -1.67 28.09
N ARG A 149 10.79 -1.30 26.80
CA ARG A 149 10.32 -2.22 25.80
C ARG A 149 11.22 -3.43 25.83
N SER A 150 10.64 -4.61 25.80
CA SER A 150 11.38 -5.79 25.38
C SER A 150 11.64 -5.65 23.88
N VAL A 151 12.59 -4.77 23.53
CA VAL A 151 13.35 -4.98 22.31
C VAL A 151 13.84 -6.42 22.46
N MET A 152 13.45 -7.33 21.58
CA MET A 152 14.25 -8.52 21.39
C MET A 152 15.68 -7.99 21.32
N ALA A 153 16.50 -8.35 22.33
CA ALA A 153 17.88 -7.94 22.31
C ALA A 153 18.35 -8.22 20.90
N ARG A 154 18.86 -7.18 20.19
CA ARG A 154 19.44 -7.36 18.86
C ARG A 154 20.12 -8.72 18.93
N SER A 155 19.55 -9.71 18.21
CA SER A 155 20.26 -10.97 18.10
C SER A 155 21.63 -10.57 17.64
N SER A 156 22.69 -11.15 18.18
CA SER A 156 24.09 -10.75 18.04
C SER A 156 24.61 -10.84 16.60
N TRP A 157 23.77 -10.66 15.60
CA TRP A 157 24.07 -10.72 14.18
C TRP A 157 24.60 -9.38 13.71
N ASP A 158 25.87 -9.09 14.08
CA ASP A 158 26.62 -7.97 13.54
C ASP A 158 27.09 -8.31 12.14
N TYR A 159 26.53 -7.67 11.12
CA TYR A 159 27.06 -7.73 9.77
C TYR A 159 27.85 -6.46 9.42
N LYS A 160 28.80 -6.59 8.49
CA LYS A 160 29.64 -5.47 8.06
C LYS A 160 28.92 -4.60 7.06
N VAL A 161 28.62 -3.37 7.44
CA VAL A 161 28.16 -2.35 6.50
C VAL A 161 29.39 -1.74 5.80
N PRO A 162 29.42 -1.69 4.46
CA PRO A 162 30.51 -1.06 3.73
C PRO A 162 30.53 0.46 3.96
N ASP A 163 31.73 1.05 3.96
CA ASP A 163 31.88 2.50 4.01
C ASP A 163 31.41 3.11 2.68
N GLU A 164 30.56 4.15 2.75
CA GLU A 164 30.02 4.85 1.59
C GLU A 164 31.10 5.38 0.61
N LYS A 165 32.26 5.76 1.12
CA LYS A 165 33.39 6.21 0.31
C LYS A 165 33.94 5.16 -0.66
N ASN A 166 33.60 3.89 -0.48
CA ASN A 166 33.99 2.81 -1.37
C ASN A 166 33.10 2.72 -2.64
N PHE A 167 31.99 3.45 -2.69
CA PHE A 167 31.13 3.48 -3.88
C PHE A 167 31.48 4.70 -4.74
N LEU A 168 32.50 4.55 -5.58
CA LEU A 168 33.10 5.63 -6.30
C LEU A 168 32.27 6.08 -7.51
N LYS A 169 32.28 7.38 -7.80
CA LYS A 169 31.68 7.98 -9.01
C LYS A 169 32.72 8.24 -10.10
N GLU A 170 33.94 8.48 -9.70
CA GLU A 170 35.03 8.84 -10.60
C GLU A 170 36.29 8.02 -10.33
N VAL A 171 37.10 7.87 -11.35
CA VAL A 171 38.41 7.24 -11.26
C VAL A 171 39.36 8.13 -10.43
N PRO A 172 40.08 7.61 -9.43
CA PRO A 172 41.08 8.39 -8.72
C PRO A 172 42.18 8.96 -9.67
N ALA A 173 42.61 10.18 -9.37
CA ALA A 173 43.54 10.90 -10.24
C ALA A 173 44.92 10.24 -10.39
N ASP A 174 45.32 9.40 -9.47
CA ASP A 174 46.57 8.67 -9.45
C ASP A 174 46.48 7.28 -10.10
N ALA A 175 45.27 6.86 -10.53
CA ALA A 175 45.08 5.58 -11.19
C ALA A 175 45.66 5.59 -12.61
N LYS A 176 46.35 4.52 -12.97
CA LYS A 176 46.97 4.34 -14.29
C LYS A 176 46.05 3.57 -15.23
N GLN A 177 46.22 3.75 -16.55
CA GLN A 177 45.43 2.99 -17.51
C GLN A 177 45.90 1.52 -17.58
N TYR A 178 44.96 0.60 -17.63
CA TYR A 178 45.23 -0.80 -17.96
C TYR A 178 45.40 -0.96 -19.49
N PRO A 179 46.26 -1.83 -20.05
CA PRO A 179 46.96 -2.95 -19.41
C PRO A 179 48.25 -2.57 -18.70
N ILE A 180 48.64 -3.39 -17.74
CA ILE A 180 49.82 -3.21 -16.90
C ILE A 180 51.06 -3.85 -17.57
N GLN A 181 52.21 -3.23 -17.40
CA GLN A 181 53.51 -3.88 -17.67
C GLN A 181 53.96 -4.69 -16.42
N TRP A 182 54.69 -5.79 -16.66
CA TRP A 182 55.12 -6.73 -15.62
C TRP A 182 55.75 -6.09 -14.37
N ALA A 183 56.42 -4.97 -14.52
CA ALA A 183 57.13 -4.29 -13.43
C ALA A 183 56.21 -3.43 -12.51
N GLU A 184 54.94 -3.26 -12.85
CA GLU A 184 54.03 -2.28 -12.23
C GLU A 184 52.84 -2.93 -11.48
N MET A 185 52.99 -4.14 -10.92
CA MET A 185 51.93 -4.93 -10.29
C MET A 185 51.41 -4.36 -8.95
N ARG A 186 51.66 -3.11 -8.63
CA ARG A 186 51.21 -2.46 -7.39
C ARG A 186 50.55 -1.13 -7.73
N GLY A 187 49.31 -0.95 -7.29
CA GLY A 187 48.59 0.33 -7.44
C GLY A 187 47.18 0.18 -8.00
N GLY A 188 46.61 1.29 -8.37
CA GLY A 188 45.27 1.40 -8.94
C GLY A 188 45.33 1.55 -10.47
N TYR A 189 44.49 0.82 -11.16
CA TYR A 189 44.38 0.84 -12.60
C TYR A 189 42.92 1.05 -13.03
N TYR A 190 42.72 1.85 -14.07
CA TYR A 190 41.37 2.04 -14.61
C TYR A 190 41.20 1.38 -15.97
N MET A 191 39.99 0.91 -16.22
CA MET A 191 39.51 0.42 -17.50
C MET A 191 38.33 1.27 -17.95
N ASN A 192 38.37 1.71 -19.20
CA ASN A 192 37.24 2.31 -19.88
C ASN A 192 36.64 1.31 -20.88
N ASP A 193 35.60 1.69 -21.61
CA ASP A 193 34.93 0.87 -22.61
C ASP A 193 35.88 -0.06 -23.38
N GLY A 194 35.56 -1.34 -23.44
CA GLY A 194 36.37 -2.33 -24.18
C GLY A 194 36.41 -3.70 -23.54
N SER A 195 37.19 -4.60 -24.17
CA SER A 195 37.40 -5.97 -23.74
C SER A 195 38.85 -6.16 -23.28
N TYR A 196 38.97 -6.78 -22.10
CA TYR A 196 40.29 -6.95 -21.46
C TYR A 196 40.48 -8.39 -20.96
N GLU A 197 41.72 -8.86 -21.04
CA GLU A 197 42.15 -10.08 -20.35
C GLU A 197 42.93 -9.67 -19.12
N LEU A 198 42.48 -10.17 -17.94
CA LEU A 198 43.14 -9.88 -16.68
C LEU A 198 44.41 -10.76 -16.52
N ARG A 199 45.46 -10.16 -16.04
CA ARG A 199 46.74 -10.84 -15.77
C ARG A 199 47.21 -10.43 -14.38
N TYR A 200 47.73 -11.42 -13.62
CA TYR A 200 48.28 -11.21 -12.28
C TYR A 200 47.18 -10.77 -11.26
N GLY A 201 47.50 -10.81 -9.98
CA GLY A 201 46.57 -10.44 -8.89
C GLY A 201 47.14 -9.36 -7.98
N ASN A 202 46.43 -9.09 -6.87
CA ASN A 202 46.82 -8.15 -5.82
C ASN A 202 46.95 -6.69 -6.25
N TYR A 203 46.04 -6.18 -7.10
CA TYR A 203 45.95 -4.78 -7.47
C TYR A 203 44.49 -4.28 -7.47
N THR A 204 44.34 -2.99 -7.63
CA THR A 204 43.02 -2.34 -7.64
C THR A 204 42.60 -1.98 -9.06
N LEU A 205 41.35 -2.29 -9.42
CA LEU A 205 40.70 -1.93 -10.67
C LEU A 205 39.57 -0.93 -10.46
N TYR A 206 39.55 0.10 -11.29
CA TYR A 206 38.46 1.06 -11.40
C TYR A 206 37.81 0.90 -12.76
N ILE A 207 36.57 0.46 -12.80
CA ILE A 207 35.82 0.17 -14.01
C ILE A 207 34.91 1.34 -14.34
N LYS A 208 35.10 1.97 -15.53
CA LYS A 208 34.29 3.07 -16.02
C LYS A 208 33.75 2.75 -17.43
N GLY A 209 32.46 3.01 -17.66
CA GLY A 209 31.82 2.66 -18.94
C GLY A 209 31.49 1.17 -19.06
N ASN A 210 31.56 0.62 -20.27
CA ASN A 210 31.20 -0.77 -20.57
C ASN A 210 32.45 -1.63 -20.75
N VAL A 211 32.79 -2.43 -19.76
CA VAL A 211 33.98 -3.25 -19.77
C VAL A 211 33.60 -4.73 -19.81
N THR A 212 34.22 -5.47 -20.71
CA THR A 212 34.12 -6.93 -20.78
C THR A 212 35.44 -7.56 -20.34
N ILE A 213 35.35 -8.56 -19.45
CA ILE A 213 36.51 -9.33 -19.02
C ILE A 213 36.44 -10.74 -19.61
N THR A 214 37.56 -11.17 -20.19
CA THR A 214 37.74 -12.51 -20.76
C THR A 214 38.90 -13.22 -20.05
N GLY A 215 38.88 -14.55 -20.02
CA GLY A 215 39.93 -15.36 -19.39
C GLY A 215 39.71 -15.59 -17.88
N ALA A 216 40.73 -15.95 -17.18
CA ALA A 216 40.67 -16.21 -15.74
C ALA A 216 40.73 -14.91 -14.93
N TYR A 217 39.99 -14.84 -13.85
CA TYR A 217 40.06 -13.74 -12.88
C TYR A 217 41.19 -14.03 -11.89
N PRO A 218 42.22 -13.17 -11.79
CA PRO A 218 43.30 -13.39 -10.85
C PRO A 218 42.88 -13.16 -9.41
N ASP A 219 43.60 -13.77 -8.47
CA ASP A 219 43.38 -13.71 -7.05
C ASP A 219 43.67 -12.33 -6.43
N GLY A 220 42.94 -11.98 -5.37
CA GLY A 220 43.23 -10.79 -4.55
C GLY A 220 42.96 -9.44 -5.21
N LEU A 221 42.05 -9.33 -6.17
CA LEU A 221 41.67 -8.07 -6.76
C LEU A 221 40.75 -7.26 -5.85
N VAL A 222 40.93 -5.93 -5.88
CA VAL A 222 39.94 -4.99 -5.39
C VAL A 222 39.32 -4.24 -6.58
N VAL A 223 38.04 -4.41 -6.82
CA VAL A 223 37.36 -3.88 -8.00
C VAL A 223 36.31 -2.86 -7.57
N TYR A 224 36.43 -1.66 -8.10
CA TYR A 224 35.44 -0.60 -7.99
C TYR A 224 34.72 -0.45 -9.33
N LEU A 225 33.46 -0.86 -9.36
CA LEU A 225 32.58 -0.59 -10.51
C LEU A 225 31.88 0.76 -10.26
N LEU A 226 32.30 1.77 -11.03
CA LEU A 226 31.88 3.15 -10.83
C LEU A 226 30.40 3.35 -11.21
N GLU A 227 29.79 4.38 -10.67
CA GLU A 227 28.40 4.73 -10.95
C GLU A 227 28.12 4.78 -12.47
N GLY A 228 27.00 4.16 -12.90
CA GLY A 228 26.60 4.10 -14.30
C GLY A 228 27.42 3.17 -15.21
N SER A 229 28.34 2.40 -14.66
CA SER A 229 29.24 1.51 -15.44
C SER A 229 28.72 0.08 -15.51
N THR A 230 29.19 -0.65 -16.52
CA THR A 230 28.88 -2.08 -16.70
C THR A 230 30.16 -2.90 -16.72
N LEU A 231 30.22 -3.96 -15.94
CA LEU A 231 31.23 -4.99 -16.00
C LEU A 231 30.60 -6.31 -16.46
N ASP A 232 30.97 -6.78 -17.64
CA ASP A 232 30.59 -8.10 -18.12
C ASP A 232 31.76 -9.08 -18.00
N ALA A 233 31.66 -9.98 -17.03
CA ALA A 233 32.62 -11.04 -16.78
C ALA A 233 32.00 -12.44 -16.98
N THR A 234 30.96 -12.56 -17.80
CA THR A 234 30.30 -13.84 -18.09
C THR A 234 31.18 -14.81 -18.86
N ALA A 235 32.14 -14.30 -19.65
CA ALA A 235 33.15 -15.11 -20.34
C ALA A 235 34.35 -15.50 -19.47
N ALA A 236 34.47 -14.96 -18.27
CA ALA A 236 35.54 -15.31 -17.35
C ALA A 236 35.29 -16.68 -16.70
N GLU A 237 36.30 -17.55 -16.68
CA GLU A 237 36.14 -18.92 -16.21
C GLU A 237 35.89 -19.03 -14.71
N THR A 238 36.52 -18.20 -13.90
CA THR A 238 36.34 -18.18 -12.44
C THR A 238 36.65 -16.83 -11.82
N PHE A 239 35.92 -16.44 -10.77
CA PHE A 239 36.42 -15.52 -9.77
C PHE A 239 37.34 -16.25 -8.82
N ASN A 240 38.56 -15.81 -8.72
CA ASN A 240 39.47 -16.38 -7.77
C ASN A 240 39.25 -15.87 -6.33
N PRO A 241 39.59 -16.65 -5.31
CA PRO A 241 39.34 -16.30 -3.91
C PRO A 241 40.01 -14.98 -3.50
N ASN A 242 39.50 -14.41 -2.39
CA ASN A 242 39.99 -13.19 -1.75
C ASN A 242 39.81 -11.87 -2.54
N SER A 243 39.02 -11.87 -3.60
CA SER A 243 38.70 -10.61 -4.32
C SER A 243 37.56 -9.85 -3.66
N VAL A 244 37.61 -8.52 -3.74
CA VAL A 244 36.63 -7.61 -3.16
C VAL A 244 36.06 -6.72 -4.26
N PHE A 245 34.73 -6.61 -4.32
CA PHE A 245 34.02 -5.82 -5.32
C PHE A 245 33.11 -4.80 -4.63
N TYR A 246 33.22 -3.54 -5.08
CA TYR A 246 32.31 -2.46 -4.73
C TYR A 246 31.55 -2.04 -5.98
N ILE A 247 30.26 -2.28 -6.00
CA ILE A 247 29.37 -2.01 -7.12
C ILE A 247 28.53 -0.79 -6.78
N ALA A 248 28.83 0.35 -7.43
CA ALA A 248 28.15 1.60 -7.16
C ALA A 248 26.70 1.62 -7.68
N GLN A 249 25.94 2.60 -7.26
CA GLN A 249 24.57 2.80 -7.70
C GLN A 249 24.48 2.97 -9.23
N ASN A 250 23.37 2.52 -9.83
CA ASN A 250 23.13 2.57 -11.28
C ASN A 250 24.16 1.80 -12.14
N SER A 251 25.00 0.96 -11.54
CA SER A 251 25.95 0.11 -12.27
C SER A 251 25.48 -1.34 -12.35
N THR A 252 26.04 -2.06 -13.33
CA THR A 252 25.66 -3.46 -13.57
C THR A 252 26.88 -4.36 -13.64
N MET A 253 26.90 -5.42 -12.86
CA MET A 253 27.92 -6.48 -12.89
C MET A 253 27.28 -7.81 -13.32
N LYS A 254 27.85 -8.42 -14.37
CA LYS A 254 27.43 -9.71 -14.89
C LYS A 254 28.53 -10.73 -14.67
N LEU A 255 28.20 -11.84 -14.03
CA LEU A 255 29.11 -12.89 -13.66
C LEU A 255 28.70 -14.24 -14.24
N ASN A 256 29.67 -15.07 -14.58
CA ASN A 256 29.40 -16.49 -14.84
C ASN A 256 29.06 -17.22 -13.51
N ARG A 257 29.90 -17.05 -12.49
CA ARG A 257 29.73 -17.66 -11.16
C ARG A 257 30.44 -16.86 -10.08
N ILE A 258 30.05 -17.08 -8.82
CA ILE A 258 30.74 -16.59 -7.63
C ILE A 258 31.55 -17.74 -7.05
N SER A 259 32.74 -17.47 -6.59
CA SER A 259 33.62 -18.47 -5.97
C SER A 259 34.02 -18.13 -4.53
N ILE A 260 34.86 -18.97 -3.95
CA ILE A 260 35.27 -19.02 -2.55
C ILE A 260 35.88 -17.69 -2.07
N ASN A 261 35.54 -17.26 -0.84
CA ASN A 261 36.10 -16.08 -0.14
C ASN A 261 35.95 -14.74 -0.90
N CYS A 262 35.02 -14.64 -1.84
CA CYS A 262 34.74 -13.39 -2.53
C CYS A 262 33.88 -12.48 -1.66
N SER A 263 34.20 -11.18 -1.62
CA SER A 263 33.37 -10.17 -0.96
C SER A 263 32.73 -9.26 -2.00
N LEU A 264 31.40 -9.18 -1.99
CA LEU A 264 30.60 -8.34 -2.89
C LEU A 264 29.82 -7.31 -2.07
N TYR A 265 30.02 -6.04 -2.36
CA TYR A 265 29.27 -4.93 -1.78
C TYR A 265 28.51 -4.26 -2.91
N ASN A 266 27.21 -4.49 -2.97
CA ASN A 266 26.35 -4.10 -4.09
C ASN A 266 25.37 -3.01 -3.73
N LYS A 267 25.41 -1.90 -4.48
CA LYS A 267 24.35 -0.88 -4.54
C LYS A 267 23.72 -0.73 -5.94
N GLY A 268 24.22 -1.49 -6.89
CA GLY A 268 23.74 -1.54 -8.26
C GLY A 268 22.97 -2.83 -8.57
N LYS A 269 23.28 -3.43 -9.71
CA LYS A 269 22.71 -4.71 -10.14
C LYS A 269 23.81 -5.76 -10.36
N ILE A 270 23.65 -6.93 -9.75
CA ILE A 270 24.46 -8.11 -10.02
C ILE A 270 23.60 -9.20 -10.67
N THR A 271 24.09 -9.77 -11.77
CA THR A 271 23.50 -10.98 -12.36
C THR A 271 24.54 -12.10 -12.44
N VAL A 272 24.15 -13.31 -12.03
CA VAL A 272 25.02 -14.50 -12.01
C VAL A 272 24.38 -15.61 -12.82
N ALA A 273 25.08 -16.10 -13.86
CA ALA A 273 24.51 -17.05 -14.82
C ALA A 273 24.63 -18.52 -14.39
N GLY A 274 25.65 -18.88 -13.64
CA GLY A 274 26.00 -20.27 -13.33
C GLY A 274 26.02 -20.62 -11.85
N ALA A 275 26.30 -21.89 -11.58
CA ALA A 275 26.43 -22.43 -10.23
C ALA A 275 27.50 -21.68 -9.41
N SER A 276 27.15 -21.29 -8.20
CA SER A 276 27.99 -20.46 -7.36
C SER A 276 28.26 -21.11 -6.01
N ASN A 277 29.44 -20.95 -5.50
CA ASN A 277 29.86 -21.44 -4.19
C ASN A 277 30.51 -20.31 -3.38
N SER A 278 29.80 -19.79 -2.40
CA SER A 278 30.28 -18.77 -1.47
C SER A 278 30.77 -19.46 -0.18
N SER A 279 31.96 -20.03 -0.21
CA SER A 279 32.58 -20.60 1.00
C SER A 279 33.42 -19.54 1.68
N GLY A 280 33.05 -19.11 2.90
CA GLY A 280 33.72 -18.04 3.63
C GLY A 280 33.59 -16.65 2.99
N GLY A 281 32.78 -16.51 1.92
CA GLY A 281 32.54 -15.25 1.25
C GLY A 281 31.57 -14.34 2.01
N TYR A 282 31.54 -13.06 1.60
CA TYR A 282 30.65 -12.05 2.17
C TYR A 282 29.92 -11.30 1.08
N ILE A 283 28.60 -11.31 1.10
CA ILE A 283 27.77 -10.59 0.13
C ILE A 283 26.87 -9.62 0.89
N TYR A 284 27.01 -8.35 0.59
CA TYR A 284 26.15 -7.26 1.07
C TYR A 284 25.40 -6.68 -0.12
N ASN A 285 24.09 -6.88 -0.17
CA ASN A 285 23.24 -6.48 -1.26
C ASN A 285 22.28 -5.36 -0.84
N ASP A 286 22.64 -4.13 -1.14
CA ASP A 286 21.80 -2.93 -1.07
C ASP A 286 21.39 -2.47 -2.49
N GLY A 287 21.06 -3.41 -3.34
CA GLY A 287 20.64 -3.24 -4.72
C GLY A 287 19.89 -4.46 -5.22
N SER A 288 20.12 -4.85 -6.48
CA SER A 288 19.53 -6.05 -7.08
C SER A 288 20.57 -7.15 -7.23
N PHE A 289 20.27 -8.32 -6.73
CA PHE A 289 21.10 -9.52 -6.88
C PHE A 289 20.27 -10.65 -7.51
N GLU A 290 20.70 -11.18 -8.65
CA GLU A 290 19.92 -12.14 -9.42
C GLU A 290 20.80 -13.31 -9.91
N ILE A 291 20.40 -14.55 -9.61
CA ILE A 291 20.93 -15.75 -10.22
C ILE A 291 19.97 -16.18 -11.32
N THR A 292 20.41 -16.12 -12.58
CA THR A 292 19.54 -16.31 -13.75
C THR A 292 19.43 -17.75 -14.25
N GLY A 293 20.41 -18.60 -13.96
CA GLY A 293 20.41 -20.03 -14.38
C GLY A 293 19.72 -20.94 -13.36
N LYS A 294 19.18 -22.08 -13.80
CA LYS A 294 18.74 -23.15 -12.89
C LYS A 294 19.97 -23.82 -12.26
N THR A 295 20.47 -23.25 -11.19
CA THR A 295 21.74 -23.64 -10.59
C THR A 295 21.69 -23.57 -9.07
N THR A 296 22.63 -24.24 -8.41
CA THR A 296 22.77 -24.17 -6.96
C THR A 296 23.62 -22.97 -6.57
N PHE A 297 23.14 -22.22 -5.59
CA PHE A 297 23.92 -21.26 -4.82
C PHE A 297 24.28 -21.87 -3.47
N ALA A 298 25.51 -22.37 -3.39
CA ALA A 298 26.01 -23.02 -2.20
C ALA A 298 26.71 -22.01 -1.27
N MET A 299 26.27 -21.95 -0.02
CA MET A 299 26.88 -21.16 1.06
C MET A 299 27.49 -22.10 2.10
N SER A 300 28.77 -21.92 2.43
CA SER A 300 29.47 -22.78 3.39
C SER A 300 30.59 -22.02 4.10
N GLY A 301 31.21 -22.65 5.11
CA GLY A 301 32.41 -22.11 5.74
C GLY A 301 32.22 -20.70 6.32
N LYS A 302 31.08 -20.42 6.99
CA LYS A 302 30.73 -19.10 7.53
C LYS A 302 30.51 -18.00 6.46
N ALA A 303 30.08 -18.38 5.26
CA ALA A 303 29.69 -17.43 4.27
C ALA A 303 28.45 -16.62 4.76
N THR A 304 28.45 -15.32 4.52
CA THR A 304 27.35 -14.45 4.93
C THR A 304 26.75 -13.76 3.71
N PHE A 305 25.43 -13.81 3.59
CA PHE A 305 24.64 -13.05 2.60
C PHE A 305 23.68 -12.12 3.33
N VAL A 306 23.88 -10.82 3.16
CA VAL A 306 23.00 -9.76 3.71
C VAL A 306 22.22 -9.13 2.57
N ASN A 307 20.90 -9.11 2.68
CA ASN A 307 20.00 -8.47 1.69
C ASN A 307 19.23 -7.32 2.30
N LEU A 308 19.31 -6.14 1.66
CA LEU A 308 18.57 -4.94 2.02
C LEU A 308 17.50 -4.57 1.00
N GLN A 309 17.61 -5.03 -0.25
CA GLN A 309 16.62 -4.71 -1.30
C GLN A 309 16.08 -5.97 -1.96
N SER A 310 16.62 -6.38 -3.10
CA SER A 310 16.07 -7.53 -3.82
C SER A 310 17.13 -8.58 -4.12
N ALA A 311 16.83 -9.83 -3.77
CA ALA A 311 17.62 -10.98 -4.14
C ALA A 311 16.74 -12.06 -4.75
N SER A 312 17.10 -12.51 -5.96
CA SER A 312 16.47 -13.64 -6.65
C SER A 312 17.50 -14.77 -6.77
N LEU A 313 17.33 -15.79 -5.95
CA LEU A 313 18.23 -16.93 -5.86
C LEU A 313 17.54 -18.16 -6.49
N GLN A 314 18.32 -19.14 -6.90
CA GLN A 314 17.78 -20.41 -7.40
C GLN A 314 17.74 -21.46 -6.25
N ASP A 315 18.39 -22.58 -6.40
CA ASP A 315 18.47 -23.58 -5.35
C ASP A 315 19.55 -23.20 -4.36
N VAL A 316 19.16 -22.81 -3.15
CA VAL A 316 20.08 -22.38 -2.10
C VAL A 316 20.41 -23.55 -1.18
N THR A 317 21.70 -23.82 -1.00
CA THR A 317 22.19 -24.77 0.01
C THR A 317 23.10 -24.05 1.00
N MET A 318 22.86 -24.26 2.30
CA MET A 318 23.58 -23.60 3.39
C MET A 318 24.18 -24.62 4.34
N THR A 319 25.47 -24.51 4.61
CA THR A 319 26.18 -25.43 5.52
C THR A 319 27.30 -24.71 6.30
N GLY A 320 27.77 -25.35 7.38
CA GLY A 320 28.99 -24.92 8.04
C GLY A 320 28.95 -23.55 8.70
N GLY A 321 27.86 -23.19 9.32
CA GLY A 321 27.67 -21.89 10.00
C GLY A 321 27.54 -20.71 9.06
N SER A 322 27.07 -20.94 7.82
CA SER A 322 26.71 -19.84 6.91
C SER A 322 25.45 -19.09 7.35
N GLU A 323 25.33 -17.84 6.95
CA GLU A 323 24.31 -16.92 7.40
C GLU A 323 23.58 -16.28 6.22
N LEU A 324 22.25 -16.34 6.23
CA LEU A 324 21.37 -15.61 5.31
C LEU A 324 20.57 -14.59 6.12
N ILE A 325 20.88 -13.33 5.92
CA ILE A 325 20.28 -12.20 6.62
C ILE A 325 19.47 -11.40 5.63
N ASN A 326 18.16 -11.44 5.72
CA ASN A 326 17.25 -10.57 4.96
C ASN A 326 16.85 -9.40 5.85
N GLU A 327 17.61 -8.32 5.79
CA GLU A 327 17.46 -7.17 6.68
C GLU A 327 16.28 -6.28 6.28
N GLU A 328 16.20 -5.99 4.98
CA GLU A 328 15.09 -5.21 4.42
C GLU A 328 14.54 -5.87 3.17
N GLY A 329 13.99 -5.65 2.33
CA GLY A 329 13.66 -6.13 1.00
C GLY A 329 13.18 -7.57 0.91
N THR A 330 13.28 -8.11 -0.29
CA THR A 330 12.75 -9.44 -0.60
C THR A 330 13.86 -10.40 -1.03
N VAL A 331 13.88 -11.58 -0.42
CA VAL A 331 14.64 -12.74 -0.90
C VAL A 331 13.68 -13.74 -1.53
N LYS A 332 13.88 -14.06 -2.81
CA LYS A 332 13.18 -15.15 -3.51
C LYS A 332 14.16 -16.25 -3.84
N ALA A 333 13.79 -17.50 -3.56
CA ALA A 333 14.54 -18.68 -3.97
C ALA A 333 13.61 -19.76 -4.51
N ASN A 334 14.14 -20.63 -5.37
CA ASN A 334 13.39 -21.80 -5.80
C ASN A 334 13.31 -22.85 -4.68
N SER A 335 14.44 -23.20 -4.07
CA SER A 335 14.50 -24.07 -2.91
C SER A 335 15.53 -23.59 -1.89
N LEU A 336 15.37 -24.03 -0.63
CA LEU A 336 16.26 -23.70 0.48
C LEU A 336 16.56 -24.97 1.28
N ASP A 337 17.79 -25.43 1.25
CA ASP A 337 18.29 -26.57 2.03
C ASP A 337 19.38 -26.08 3.01
N THR A 338 19.15 -26.27 4.30
CA THR A 338 20.04 -25.73 5.33
C THR A 338 20.50 -26.81 6.30
N ARG A 339 21.78 -26.77 6.65
CA ARG A 339 22.36 -27.60 7.67
C ARG A 339 23.39 -26.83 8.48
N SER A 340 23.22 -26.78 9.81
CA SER A 340 24.14 -26.02 10.70
C SER A 340 24.34 -24.58 10.24
N SER A 341 23.27 -23.87 9.97
CA SER A 341 23.29 -22.54 9.35
C SER A 341 22.24 -21.65 9.99
N TYR A 342 22.33 -20.35 9.72
CA TYR A 342 21.51 -19.35 10.37
C TYR A 342 20.72 -18.56 9.34
N ILE A 343 19.42 -18.39 9.61
CA ILE A 343 18.53 -17.57 8.80
C ILE A 343 17.92 -16.51 9.71
N TYR A 344 18.11 -15.27 9.31
CA TYR A 344 17.51 -14.13 9.96
C TYR A 344 16.67 -13.33 8.97
N ASN A 345 15.36 -13.30 9.18
CA ASN A 345 14.42 -12.67 8.26
C ASN A 345 13.68 -11.51 8.94
N ARG A 346 14.02 -10.28 8.56
CA ARG A 346 13.33 -9.05 9.00
C ARG A 346 12.29 -8.56 8.01
N CYS A 347 12.28 -9.10 6.79
CA CYS A 347 11.35 -8.64 5.78
C CYS A 347 10.67 -9.81 5.07
N ARG A 348 10.74 -9.90 3.77
CA ARG A 348 10.02 -10.93 3.01
C ARG A 348 10.96 -11.98 2.45
N MET A 349 10.67 -13.23 2.74
CA MET A 349 11.37 -14.36 2.17
C MET A 349 10.37 -15.34 1.55
N GLU A 350 10.53 -15.62 0.26
CA GLU A 350 9.64 -16.48 -0.53
C GLU A 350 10.41 -17.62 -1.18
N ILE A 351 10.11 -18.85 -0.77
CA ILE A 351 10.69 -20.07 -1.31
C ILE A 351 9.64 -20.77 -2.17
N LEU A 352 9.85 -20.77 -3.47
CA LEU A 352 8.83 -21.16 -4.44
C LEU A 352 8.49 -22.66 -4.45
N SER A 353 9.45 -23.53 -4.08
CA SER A 353 9.28 -24.97 -4.12
C SER A 353 9.37 -25.59 -2.73
N SER A 354 10.55 -25.74 -2.17
CA SER A 354 10.74 -26.50 -0.95
C SER A 354 11.76 -25.88 0.00
N THR A 355 11.47 -25.98 1.29
CA THR A 355 12.40 -25.67 2.36
C THR A 355 12.73 -26.94 3.13
N TYR A 356 14.02 -27.20 3.33
CA TYR A 356 14.51 -28.29 4.15
C TYR A 356 15.44 -27.79 5.25
N PHE A 357 14.97 -27.82 6.49
CA PHE A 357 15.75 -27.46 7.65
C PHE A 357 16.35 -28.70 8.31
N GLN A 358 17.68 -28.77 8.31
CA GLN A 358 18.40 -29.88 8.92
C GLN A 358 19.22 -29.35 10.10
N ASN A 359 19.06 -30.01 11.26
CA ASN A 359 19.86 -29.67 12.41
C ASN A 359 21.28 -30.26 12.24
N GLY A 360 22.22 -29.36 12.33
CA GLY A 360 23.56 -29.67 12.79
C GLY A 360 23.85 -28.75 13.98
N GLU A 361 25.03 -28.77 14.55
CA GLU A 361 25.39 -27.78 15.56
C GLU A 361 25.21 -26.37 15.01
N GLY A 362 24.42 -25.54 15.71
CA GLY A 362 24.25 -24.12 15.39
C GLY A 362 23.23 -23.77 14.32
N PHE A 363 22.14 -24.52 14.12
CA PHE A 363 21.01 -24.04 13.34
C PHE A 363 20.17 -23.05 14.16
N ALA A 364 19.78 -21.94 13.52
CA ALA A 364 18.73 -21.07 14.01
C ALA A 364 17.94 -20.45 12.85
N PHE A 365 16.64 -20.31 13.05
CA PHE A 365 15.75 -19.52 12.22
C PHE A 365 15.07 -18.48 13.11
N GLU A 366 15.34 -17.21 12.81
CA GLU A 366 14.71 -16.09 13.52
C GLU A 366 14.01 -15.19 12.52
N GLN A 367 12.78 -14.86 12.83
CA GLN A 367 11.92 -13.99 12.04
C GLN A 367 11.44 -12.84 12.90
N ASP A 368 11.72 -11.61 12.49
CA ASP A 368 11.30 -10.40 13.21
C ASP A 368 9.81 -10.12 13.05
N GLY A 369 9.30 -9.24 13.89
CA GLY A 369 7.91 -8.82 13.85
C GLY A 369 7.52 -8.22 12.51
N GLY A 370 6.29 -8.53 12.07
CA GLY A 370 5.75 -8.03 10.81
C GLY A 370 6.44 -8.51 9.55
N SER A 371 7.35 -9.49 9.64
CA SER A 371 7.99 -10.09 8.47
C SER A 371 7.25 -11.33 7.98
N SER A 372 7.57 -11.79 6.78
CA SER A 372 6.96 -12.99 6.21
C SER A 372 7.98 -13.98 5.67
N PHE A 373 7.73 -15.26 5.95
CA PHE A 373 8.40 -16.38 5.32
C PHE A 373 7.36 -17.29 4.69
N GLU A 374 7.47 -17.52 3.40
CA GLU A 374 6.57 -18.39 2.67
C GLU A 374 7.35 -19.49 1.97
N THR A 375 6.84 -20.72 2.03
CA THR A 375 7.38 -21.86 1.27
C THR A 375 6.24 -22.76 0.78
N ASN A 376 6.44 -23.45 -0.34
CA ASN A 376 5.43 -24.40 -0.77
C ASN A 376 5.40 -25.63 0.15
N THR A 377 6.55 -26.27 0.38
CA THR A 377 6.66 -27.39 1.34
C THR A 377 7.76 -27.16 2.34
N LEU A 378 7.57 -27.66 3.56
CA LEU A 378 8.60 -27.64 4.61
C LEU A 378 8.95 -29.06 5.03
N LYS A 379 10.22 -29.35 5.07
CA LYS A 379 10.78 -30.57 5.67
C LYS A 379 11.73 -30.20 6.79
N THR A 380 11.69 -30.95 7.89
CA THR A 380 12.63 -30.75 9.00
C THR A 380 13.30 -32.07 9.38
N ASN A 381 14.53 -32.01 9.85
CA ASN A 381 15.27 -33.17 10.35
C ASN A 381 16.19 -32.76 11.51
N GLY A 382 15.95 -33.30 12.68
CA GLY A 382 16.68 -32.97 13.91
C GLY A 382 15.99 -31.92 14.77
N ASN A 383 16.76 -31.26 15.64
CA ASN A 383 16.23 -30.24 16.55
C ASN A 383 16.17 -28.87 15.82
N ILE A 384 14.99 -28.39 15.54
CA ILE A 384 14.74 -27.20 14.74
C ILE A 384 14.02 -26.15 15.57
N PRO A 385 14.71 -25.12 16.07
CA PRO A 385 14.06 -23.95 16.68
C PRO A 385 13.64 -22.94 15.62
N LEU A 386 12.36 -22.57 15.61
CA LEU A 386 11.79 -21.49 14.81
C LEU A 386 11.30 -20.40 15.75
N ARG A 387 11.87 -19.22 15.68
CA ARG A 387 11.52 -18.07 16.51
C ARG A 387 10.82 -17.02 15.64
N LEU A 388 9.58 -16.72 15.97
CA LEU A 388 8.69 -15.87 15.19
C LEU A 388 8.32 -14.61 15.98
N GLY A 389 8.65 -13.44 15.48
CA GLY A 389 8.32 -12.15 16.09
C GLY A 389 6.84 -11.79 15.98
N SER A 390 6.41 -10.80 16.73
CA SER A 390 5.02 -10.31 16.73
C SER A 390 4.52 -10.00 15.33
N LYS A 391 3.28 -10.38 15.00
CA LYS A 391 2.67 -10.18 13.67
C LYS A 391 3.45 -10.79 12.49
N SER A 392 4.46 -11.59 12.72
CA SER A 392 5.13 -12.28 11.62
C SER A 392 4.29 -13.46 11.12
N VAL A 393 4.43 -13.76 9.84
CA VAL A 393 3.76 -14.90 9.19
C VAL A 393 4.78 -15.90 8.70
N PHE A 394 4.70 -17.12 9.19
CA PHE A 394 5.40 -18.27 8.62
C PHE A 394 4.39 -19.19 7.95
N HIS A 395 4.34 -19.16 6.63
CA HIS A 395 3.32 -19.86 5.85
C HIS A 395 3.91 -21.00 5.02
N VAL A 396 3.42 -22.20 5.25
CA VAL A 396 3.65 -23.37 4.40
C VAL A 396 2.40 -23.62 3.56
N LYS A 397 2.50 -23.39 2.25
CA LYS A 397 1.35 -23.42 1.32
C LYS A 397 0.80 -24.81 1.05
N ASP A 398 1.63 -25.83 1.21
CA ASP A 398 1.28 -27.25 1.06
C ASP A 398 1.66 -28.03 2.33
N ASN A 399 2.44 -29.05 2.26
CA ASN A 399 2.68 -29.99 3.36
C ASN A 399 3.93 -29.69 4.16
N VAL A 400 3.86 -30.03 5.45
CA VAL A 400 5.02 -30.10 6.34
C VAL A 400 5.34 -31.55 6.65
N GLU A 401 6.60 -31.95 6.53
CA GLU A 401 7.12 -33.26 6.94
C GLU A 401 8.15 -33.07 8.06
N TYR A 402 7.81 -33.53 9.26
CA TYR A 402 8.73 -33.55 10.39
C TYR A 402 9.44 -34.91 10.46
N GLN A 403 10.76 -34.88 10.52
CA GLN A 403 11.60 -36.09 10.60
C GLN A 403 12.60 -35.96 11.74
N ASN A 404 12.74 -37.00 12.55
CA ASN A 404 13.74 -37.18 13.58
C ASN A 404 14.05 -35.94 14.44
N GLY A 405 13.58 -35.92 15.68
CA GLY A 405 13.99 -34.89 16.62
C GLY A 405 12.85 -34.00 17.11
N LYS A 406 13.21 -32.80 17.57
CA LYS A 406 12.30 -31.84 18.17
C LYS A 406 12.17 -30.58 17.34
N VAL A 407 10.93 -30.17 17.06
CA VAL A 407 10.66 -28.87 16.43
C VAL A 407 10.00 -27.95 17.46
N ASP A 408 10.63 -26.82 17.74
CA ASP A 408 10.12 -25.82 18.66
C ASP A 408 9.76 -24.55 17.85
N VAL A 409 8.47 -24.28 17.76
CA VAL A 409 7.96 -23.03 17.14
C VAL A 409 7.54 -22.09 18.25
N THR A 410 8.22 -20.97 18.38
CA THR A 410 8.03 -20.04 19.50
C THR A 410 7.70 -18.64 18.98
N GLY A 411 6.54 -18.10 19.39
CA GLY A 411 6.23 -16.69 19.25
C GLY A 411 6.96 -15.87 20.31
N VAL A 412 7.83 -14.96 19.87
CA VAL A 412 8.75 -14.22 20.77
C VAL A 412 8.38 -12.76 20.97
N GLY A 413 7.18 -12.35 20.59
CA GLY A 413 6.64 -11.03 20.85
C GLY A 413 6.02 -10.87 22.23
N SER A 414 5.66 -9.64 22.62
CA SER A 414 5.01 -9.35 23.91
C SER A 414 3.53 -8.99 23.78
N ASP A 415 3.11 -8.40 22.69
CA ASP A 415 1.79 -7.74 22.60
C ASP A 415 0.88 -8.31 21.51
N GLU A 416 1.46 -8.90 20.47
CA GLU A 416 0.70 -9.47 19.36
C GLU A 416 1.31 -10.80 18.92
N LYS A 417 0.46 -11.72 18.51
CA LYS A 417 0.88 -13.08 18.18
C LYS A 417 1.53 -13.15 16.80
N ALA A 418 2.48 -14.06 16.64
CA ALA A 418 2.94 -14.52 15.36
C ALA A 418 1.99 -15.57 14.80
N LEU A 419 1.99 -15.79 13.49
CA LEU A 419 1.24 -16.84 12.83
C LEU A 419 2.16 -17.90 12.22
N PHE A 420 2.00 -19.13 12.65
CA PHE A 420 2.52 -20.31 11.98
C PHE A 420 1.39 -21.04 11.28
N TRP A 421 1.39 -21.00 9.94
CA TRP A 421 0.28 -21.49 9.13
C TRP A 421 0.70 -22.58 8.15
N VAL A 422 0.02 -23.72 8.20
CA VAL A 422 0.18 -24.84 7.26
C VAL A 422 -1.15 -25.07 6.56
N SER A 423 -1.19 -24.78 5.25
CA SER A 423 -2.42 -24.96 4.45
C SER A 423 -2.66 -26.42 4.01
N GLY A 424 -1.61 -27.22 3.95
CA GLY A 424 -1.66 -28.64 3.65
C GLY A 424 -1.65 -29.54 4.89
N VAL A 425 -1.11 -30.72 4.75
CA VAL A 425 -1.07 -31.74 5.81
C VAL A 425 0.23 -31.68 6.58
N CYS A 426 0.15 -31.83 7.91
CA CYS A 426 1.32 -32.05 8.77
C CYS A 426 1.57 -33.55 8.90
N ILE A 427 2.72 -34.02 8.45
CA ILE A 427 3.17 -35.42 8.49
C ILE A 427 4.28 -35.50 9.54
N LYS A 428 4.10 -36.33 10.56
CA LYS A 428 5.15 -36.61 11.56
C LYS A 428 5.35 -38.12 11.70
N THR A 429 6.55 -38.53 12.07
CA THR A 429 6.80 -39.90 12.50
C THR A 429 6.55 -40.06 14.00
N PRO A 430 6.34 -41.27 14.54
CA PRO A 430 5.94 -41.49 15.94
C PRO A 430 6.89 -40.94 16.99
N ASP A 431 8.17 -40.79 16.65
CA ASP A 431 9.22 -40.40 17.58
C ASP A 431 9.50 -38.89 17.67
N GLU A 432 8.68 -38.07 16.98
CA GLU A 432 8.88 -36.62 16.89
C GLU A 432 8.06 -35.85 17.92
N SER A 433 8.73 -34.87 18.52
CA SER A 433 8.10 -33.90 19.42
C SER A 433 8.01 -32.54 18.75
N ILE A 434 6.78 -32.01 18.62
CA ILE A 434 6.54 -30.67 18.12
C ILE A 434 5.96 -29.85 19.25
N THR A 435 6.57 -28.71 19.56
CA THR A 435 6.10 -27.79 20.60
C THR A 435 5.80 -26.43 20.00
N TYR A 436 4.63 -25.90 20.30
CA TYR A 436 4.23 -24.54 20.01
C TYR A 436 4.16 -23.75 21.31
N SER A 437 4.80 -22.58 21.37
CA SER A 437 4.94 -21.81 22.59
C SER A 437 4.98 -20.30 22.36
N GLY A 438 4.80 -19.53 23.45
CA GLY A 438 4.86 -18.07 23.44
C GLY A 438 3.66 -17.42 22.74
N GLU A 439 3.80 -16.17 22.34
CA GLU A 439 2.75 -15.42 21.66
C GLU A 439 2.60 -15.88 20.20
N LEU A 440 1.89 -17.00 20.02
CA LEU A 440 1.80 -17.72 18.74
C LEU A 440 0.38 -18.16 18.44
N GLU A 441 -0.09 -17.88 17.24
CA GLU A 441 -1.24 -18.53 16.62
C GLU A 441 -0.77 -19.61 15.66
N VAL A 442 -1.39 -20.77 15.73
CA VAL A 442 -1.03 -21.94 14.94
C VAL A 442 -2.24 -22.40 14.14
N ALA A 443 -2.15 -22.35 12.82
CA ALA A 443 -3.20 -22.80 11.91
C ALA A 443 -2.74 -24.07 11.20
N LEU A 444 -3.30 -25.22 11.55
CA LEU A 444 -2.96 -26.52 11.00
C LEU A 444 -4.19 -27.22 10.43
N LYS A 445 -4.13 -27.60 9.17
CA LYS A 445 -5.18 -28.44 8.56
C LYS A 445 -4.99 -29.90 9.01
N GLY A 446 -6.06 -30.51 9.47
CA GLY A 446 -6.03 -31.92 9.88
C GLY A 446 -5.25 -32.21 11.17
N TYR A 447 -5.28 -31.25 12.10
CA TYR A 447 -4.71 -31.43 13.42
C TYR A 447 -5.26 -32.66 14.16
N THR A 448 -4.38 -33.57 14.58
CA THR A 448 -4.74 -34.85 15.19
C THR A 448 -4.58 -34.90 16.73
N GLY A 449 -4.23 -33.81 17.37
CA GLY A 449 -4.18 -33.71 18.83
C GLY A 449 -2.89 -34.10 19.54
N ASP A 450 -1.87 -34.59 18.81
CA ASP A 450 -0.60 -35.06 19.39
C ASP A 450 0.51 -33.97 19.47
N THR A 451 0.15 -32.70 19.38
CA THR A 451 1.09 -31.58 19.46
C THR A 451 1.01 -30.90 20.81
N ASN A 452 2.17 -30.51 21.33
CA ASN A 452 2.26 -29.84 22.62
C ASN A 452 2.10 -28.33 22.45
N PHE A 453 0.99 -27.79 22.95
CA PHE A 453 0.81 -26.36 23.12
C PHE A 453 1.19 -25.97 24.53
N SER A 454 2.06 -24.99 24.69
CA SER A 454 2.41 -24.40 25.97
C SER A 454 1.79 -23.02 26.14
N GLU A 455 1.94 -22.43 27.31
CA GLU A 455 1.37 -21.13 27.67
C GLU A 455 1.63 -20.08 26.58
N GLY A 456 0.59 -19.36 26.18
CA GLY A 456 0.59 -18.31 25.16
C GLY A 456 0.22 -18.78 23.75
N ALA A 457 0.59 -19.98 23.34
CA ALA A 457 0.25 -20.51 22.03
C ALA A 457 -1.20 -20.97 21.93
N GLN A 458 -1.85 -20.68 20.79
CA GLN A 458 -3.24 -21.10 20.55
C GLN A 458 -3.44 -21.69 19.16
N LEU A 459 -4.26 -22.73 19.08
CA LEU A 459 -4.69 -23.28 17.79
C LEU A 459 -5.83 -22.43 17.23
N VAL A 460 -5.70 -22.05 15.97
CA VAL A 460 -6.75 -21.36 15.20
C VAL A 460 -7.17 -22.19 13.99
N LYS A 461 -8.38 -22.02 13.50
CA LYS A 461 -8.87 -22.77 12.34
C LYS A 461 -8.26 -22.24 11.06
N VAL A 462 -7.75 -23.11 10.22
CA VAL A 462 -7.16 -22.75 8.91
C VAL A 462 -8.17 -21.98 8.06
N GLU A 463 -9.44 -22.33 8.12
CA GLU A 463 -10.51 -21.67 7.37
C GLU A 463 -10.78 -20.23 7.84
N GLN A 464 -10.31 -19.88 9.01
CA GLN A 464 -10.43 -18.54 9.60
C GLN A 464 -9.24 -17.63 9.28
N VAL A 465 -8.12 -18.21 8.81
CA VAL A 465 -6.95 -17.42 8.42
C VAL A 465 -7.23 -16.69 7.12
N ARG A 466 -7.03 -15.40 7.12
CA ARG A 466 -7.04 -14.54 5.94
C ARG A 466 -5.76 -13.73 5.93
N LEU A 467 -5.06 -13.76 4.81
CA LEU A 467 -3.98 -12.80 4.53
C LEU A 467 -4.57 -11.67 3.69
N GLY A 468 -4.29 -10.45 4.09
CA GLY A 468 -4.49 -9.27 3.27
C GLY A 468 -3.44 -9.16 2.16
N GLU A 469 -3.47 -8.07 1.43
CA GLU A 469 -2.38 -7.76 0.50
C GLU A 469 -1.06 -7.58 1.28
N PRO A 470 0.09 -7.88 0.63
CA PRO A 470 1.39 -7.66 1.28
C PRO A 470 1.58 -6.19 1.65
N VAL A 471 1.83 -5.92 2.92
CA VAL A 471 2.11 -4.58 3.42
C VAL A 471 3.56 -4.52 3.89
N GLY A 472 4.40 -3.79 3.18
CA GLY A 472 5.83 -3.71 3.47
C GLY A 472 6.49 -5.09 3.45
N CYS A 473 6.99 -5.53 4.60
CA CYS A 473 7.72 -6.77 4.76
C CYS A 473 6.84 -8.00 5.07
N GLY A 474 5.57 -7.81 5.38
CA GLY A 474 4.68 -8.88 5.83
C GLY A 474 3.31 -8.86 5.20
N TYR A 475 2.39 -9.45 5.90
CA TYR A 475 0.98 -9.48 5.57
C TYR A 475 0.17 -9.03 6.78
N ASP A 476 -0.86 -8.27 6.53
CA ASP A 476 -1.95 -8.21 7.49
C ASP A 476 -2.68 -9.54 7.48
N TYR A 477 -2.93 -10.10 8.64
CA TYR A 477 -3.67 -11.34 8.72
C TYR A 477 -4.69 -11.33 9.85
N THR A 478 -5.76 -12.10 9.66
CA THR A 478 -6.74 -12.37 10.69
C THR A 478 -6.94 -13.87 10.86
N THR A 479 -7.18 -14.30 12.07
CA THR A 479 -7.44 -15.70 12.42
C THR A 479 -8.87 -15.92 12.94
N ASN A 480 -9.63 -14.85 13.08
CA ASN A 480 -11.03 -14.88 13.46
C ASN A 480 -11.88 -14.66 12.20
N GLY A 481 -12.46 -15.69 11.63
CA GLY A 481 -13.24 -15.68 10.37
C GLY A 481 -14.53 -14.87 10.34
N GLY A 482 -14.71 -13.95 11.24
CA GLY A 482 -15.68 -12.89 11.20
C GLY A 482 -14.91 -11.59 11.23
N GLY A 483 -14.83 -10.92 10.07
CA GLY A 483 -14.11 -9.66 9.97
C GLY A 483 -14.52 -8.70 11.05
N THR A 484 -13.63 -8.45 11.97
CA THR A 484 -13.62 -7.29 12.83
C THR A 484 -12.16 -6.98 13.18
N ASN A 485 -11.62 -5.98 12.52
CA ASN A 485 -10.77 -4.97 13.13
C ASN A 485 -9.40 -5.38 13.69
N SER A 486 -8.52 -5.99 12.89
CA SER A 486 -7.10 -5.72 13.09
C SER A 486 -6.59 -4.57 12.21
N ASP A 487 -7.34 -4.15 11.18
CA ASP A 487 -6.94 -3.10 10.24
C ASP A 487 -7.91 -1.93 10.14
N ALA A 488 -8.74 -1.72 11.16
CA ALA A 488 -9.55 -0.50 11.26
C ALA A 488 -8.69 0.79 11.17
N THR A 489 -7.40 0.67 11.44
CA THR A 489 -6.46 1.78 11.39
C THR A 489 -6.06 2.20 9.97
N ASP A 490 -6.08 1.29 8.99
CA ASP A 490 -5.73 1.60 7.60
C ASP A 490 -6.96 1.78 6.69
N ILE A 491 -8.16 1.91 7.25
CA ILE A 491 -9.36 2.24 6.49
C ILE A 491 -9.20 3.68 5.95
N PRO A 492 -9.14 3.87 4.63
CA PRO A 492 -8.95 5.20 4.08
C PRO A 492 -10.15 6.10 4.40
N GLN A 493 -9.88 7.39 4.56
CA GLN A 493 -10.95 8.38 4.57
C GLN A 493 -11.69 8.31 3.23
N VAL A 494 -13.02 8.36 3.31
CA VAL A 494 -13.92 8.39 2.16
C VAL A 494 -14.59 9.75 2.10
N TYR A 495 -14.87 10.22 0.90
CA TYR A 495 -15.75 11.33 0.63
C TYR A 495 -16.93 10.86 -0.20
N THR A 496 -18.14 11.22 0.22
CA THR A 496 -19.36 10.94 -0.52
C THR A 496 -19.72 12.14 -1.38
N TYR A 497 -19.67 11.95 -2.70
CA TYR A 497 -20.10 12.94 -3.69
C TYR A 497 -21.53 12.63 -4.06
N VAL A 498 -22.41 13.62 -3.93
CA VAL A 498 -23.84 13.49 -4.14
C VAL A 498 -24.32 14.58 -5.07
N PHE A 499 -25.27 14.23 -5.93
CA PHE A 499 -25.75 15.12 -6.99
C PHE A 499 -27.28 15.10 -7.11
N GLU A 500 -27.82 16.25 -7.48
CA GLU A 500 -29.18 16.44 -7.98
C GLU A 500 -29.15 16.61 -9.51
N ASP A 501 -30.04 16.02 -10.24
CA ASP A 501 -30.06 16.04 -11.70
C ASP A 501 -30.72 17.31 -12.31
N MET A 502 -30.28 18.47 -11.90
CA MET A 502 -30.72 19.79 -12.31
C MET A 502 -30.53 20.11 -13.80
N THR A 503 -30.72 19.14 -14.68
CA THR A 503 -30.44 19.32 -16.11
C THR A 503 -31.61 19.87 -16.92
N ARG A 504 -32.87 19.68 -16.46
CA ARG A 504 -34.10 20.17 -17.14
C ARG A 504 -35.14 20.75 -16.21
N GLU A 505 -35.15 20.41 -14.96
CA GLU A 505 -36.07 20.81 -13.91
C GLU A 505 -35.39 20.84 -12.57
N ALA A 506 -35.94 21.56 -11.61
CA ALA A 506 -35.37 21.58 -10.27
C ALA A 506 -35.62 20.26 -9.56
N GLY A 507 -34.59 19.73 -8.87
CA GLY A 507 -34.67 18.53 -8.09
C GLY A 507 -35.43 18.66 -6.78
N ASP A 508 -35.54 17.59 -6.04
CA ASP A 508 -36.25 17.52 -4.75
C ASP A 508 -35.31 17.63 -3.54
N PHE A 509 -33.99 17.76 -3.78
CA PHE A 509 -32.92 17.96 -2.77
C PHE A 509 -32.81 16.85 -1.76
N ASP A 510 -32.95 15.63 -2.22
CA ASP A 510 -32.60 14.43 -1.47
C ASP A 510 -31.17 13.94 -1.73
N PHE A 511 -30.49 14.50 -2.74
CA PHE A 511 -29.09 14.26 -3.08
C PHE A 511 -28.77 12.79 -3.32
N ASN A 512 -29.65 12.04 -3.95
CA ASN A 512 -29.47 10.63 -4.25
C ASN A 512 -29.53 10.27 -5.73
N ASP A 513 -29.71 11.28 -6.63
CA ASP A 513 -29.75 11.06 -8.07
C ASP A 513 -28.51 10.37 -8.62
N VAL A 514 -27.32 10.76 -8.14
CA VAL A 514 -26.08 10.00 -8.29
C VAL A 514 -25.26 10.13 -7.00
N VAL A 515 -24.87 8.98 -6.46
CA VAL A 515 -24.02 8.93 -5.26
C VAL A 515 -22.73 8.18 -5.57
N LEU A 516 -21.60 8.86 -5.33
CA LEU A 516 -20.27 8.28 -5.46
C LEU A 516 -19.60 8.25 -4.08
N LYS A 517 -18.88 7.19 -3.79
CA LYS A 517 -17.95 7.12 -2.64
C LYS A 517 -16.53 7.08 -3.18
N VAL A 518 -15.70 8.02 -2.74
CA VAL A 518 -14.34 8.19 -3.24
C VAL A 518 -13.36 8.12 -2.08
N THR A 519 -12.39 7.20 -2.15
CA THR A 519 -11.32 7.13 -1.14
C THR A 519 -10.32 8.27 -1.33
N VAL A 520 -9.66 8.72 -0.27
CA VAL A 520 -8.48 9.57 -0.43
C VAL A 520 -7.42 8.86 -1.28
N PRO A 521 -6.62 9.61 -2.07
CA PRO A 521 -5.57 9.03 -2.86
C PRO A 521 -4.50 8.36 -1.99
N ASP A 522 -3.99 7.23 -2.44
CA ASP A 522 -2.83 6.56 -1.84
C ASP A 522 -1.51 7.26 -2.20
N GLU A 523 -0.36 6.71 -1.75
CA GLU A 523 0.98 7.24 -2.04
C GLU A 523 1.30 7.34 -3.55
N SER A 524 0.61 6.58 -4.39
CA SER A 524 0.78 6.58 -5.86
C SER A 524 -0.20 7.53 -6.58
N GLY A 525 -1.09 8.19 -5.85
CA GLY A 525 -2.15 9.05 -6.37
C GLY A 525 -3.37 8.29 -6.86
N LYS A 526 -3.55 7.02 -6.50
CA LYS A 526 -4.70 6.21 -6.85
C LYS A 526 -5.81 6.37 -5.84
N ALA A 527 -7.04 6.49 -6.32
CA ALA A 527 -8.26 6.52 -5.52
C ALA A 527 -9.32 5.61 -6.12
N THR A 528 -10.11 4.96 -5.27
CA THR A 528 -11.26 4.16 -5.70
C THR A 528 -12.50 5.03 -5.74
N VAL A 529 -13.22 5.00 -6.85
CA VAL A 529 -14.53 5.63 -7.04
C VAL A 529 -15.58 4.54 -7.12
N THR A 530 -16.50 4.51 -6.18
CA THR A 530 -17.62 3.57 -6.14
C THR A 530 -18.90 4.28 -6.54
N LEU A 531 -19.52 3.89 -7.64
CA LEU A 531 -20.89 4.30 -7.98
C LEU A 531 -21.85 3.51 -7.08
N PHE A 532 -22.55 4.20 -6.21
CA PHE A 532 -23.25 3.59 -5.10
C PHE A 532 -24.77 3.68 -5.23
N ALA A 533 -25.32 4.78 -5.76
CA ALA A 533 -26.74 4.95 -6.05
C ALA A 533 -26.96 5.69 -7.36
N ALA A 534 -28.10 5.43 -7.98
CA ALA A 534 -28.63 6.09 -9.17
C ALA A 534 -30.14 6.30 -8.99
N GLY A 535 -30.50 7.45 -8.43
CA GLY A 535 -31.88 7.81 -8.07
C GLY A 535 -32.60 8.60 -9.14
N ALA A 536 -31.90 9.15 -10.12
CA ALA A 536 -32.55 9.92 -11.20
C ALA A 536 -33.39 9.04 -12.11
N ALA A 537 -34.52 9.56 -12.58
CA ALA A 537 -35.24 8.93 -13.68
C ALA A 537 -34.55 9.17 -15.04
N LYS A 538 -33.59 10.07 -15.12
CA LYS A 538 -32.83 10.42 -16.33
C LYS A 538 -31.62 9.52 -16.52
N ASN A 539 -31.23 9.34 -17.77
CA ASN A 539 -30.01 8.60 -18.11
C ASN A 539 -28.79 9.49 -17.89
N LEU A 540 -28.08 9.27 -16.77
CA LEU A 540 -26.95 10.08 -16.37
C LEU A 540 -25.62 9.33 -16.58
N LYS A 541 -24.57 10.10 -16.73
CA LYS A 541 -23.17 9.67 -16.75
C LYS A 541 -22.36 10.46 -15.75
N VAL A 542 -21.25 9.89 -15.34
CA VAL A 542 -20.29 10.51 -14.40
C VAL A 542 -18.97 10.79 -15.12
N GLY A 543 -18.50 12.02 -15.02
CA GLY A 543 -17.16 12.42 -15.45
C GLY A 543 -16.27 12.78 -14.28
N PHE A 544 -14.98 12.72 -14.52
CA PHE A 544 -13.91 13.12 -13.60
C PHE A 544 -12.86 13.94 -14.33
N THR A 545 -12.46 15.05 -13.74
CA THR A 545 -11.36 15.89 -14.23
C THR A 545 -10.28 16.03 -13.15
N ASP A 546 -9.05 15.64 -13.47
CA ASP A 546 -7.87 16.08 -12.73
C ASP A 546 -7.48 17.45 -13.26
N THR A 547 -7.77 18.51 -12.51
CA THR A 547 -7.55 19.90 -12.95
C THR A 547 -6.06 20.26 -13.04
N SER A 548 -5.19 19.49 -12.41
CA SER A 548 -3.72 19.68 -12.47
C SER A 548 -3.07 18.86 -13.57
N ASN A 549 -3.68 17.74 -13.98
CA ASN A 549 -3.17 16.85 -15.01
C ASN A 549 -4.29 16.26 -15.87
N GLY A 550 -4.64 16.95 -16.94
CA GLY A 550 -5.74 16.55 -17.83
C GLY A 550 -5.59 15.14 -18.43
N SER A 551 -4.41 14.56 -18.45
CA SER A 551 -4.21 13.16 -18.93
C SER A 551 -4.83 12.11 -18.01
N ASN A 552 -5.08 12.44 -16.73
CA ASN A 552 -5.75 11.56 -15.78
C ASN A 552 -7.28 11.70 -15.85
N SER A 553 -7.79 12.70 -16.59
CA SER A 553 -9.22 12.96 -16.67
C SER A 553 -9.95 11.92 -17.50
N GLN A 554 -11.16 11.55 -17.08
CA GLN A 554 -12.04 10.59 -17.73
C GLN A 554 -13.43 11.20 -17.86
N SER A 555 -13.85 11.53 -19.08
CA SER A 555 -15.16 12.15 -19.32
C SER A 555 -16.34 11.21 -19.10
N ASP A 556 -16.11 9.91 -19.01
CA ASP A 556 -17.12 8.88 -18.77
C ASP A 556 -16.47 7.75 -17.94
N LEU A 557 -16.77 7.71 -16.65
CA LEU A 557 -16.18 6.73 -15.73
C LEU A 557 -16.89 5.37 -15.81
N PHE A 558 -18.22 5.34 -15.92
CA PHE A 558 -19.00 4.11 -15.71
C PHE A 558 -19.87 3.74 -16.92
N GLY A 559 -20.04 4.63 -17.89
CA GLY A 559 -21.13 4.59 -18.84
C GLY A 559 -22.39 5.22 -18.26
N GLU A 560 -23.56 4.81 -18.74
CA GLU A 560 -24.84 5.22 -18.17
C GLU A 560 -25.02 4.52 -16.81
N VAL A 561 -25.37 5.29 -15.76
CA VAL A 561 -25.29 4.85 -14.35
C VAL A 561 -26.18 3.64 -14.03
N HIS A 562 -27.40 3.57 -14.58
CA HIS A 562 -28.31 2.44 -14.36
C HIS A 562 -27.77 1.16 -15.04
N ALA A 563 -27.34 1.29 -16.28
CA ALA A 563 -26.76 0.17 -17.03
C ALA A 563 -25.47 -0.37 -16.35
N ALA A 564 -24.65 0.55 -15.79
CA ALA A 564 -23.47 0.16 -15.01
C ALA A 564 -23.83 -0.69 -13.78
N MET A 565 -24.95 -0.38 -13.12
CA MET A 565 -25.47 -1.11 -11.96
C MET A 565 -26.39 -2.29 -12.32
N ASN A 566 -26.40 -2.74 -13.60
CA ASN A 566 -27.24 -3.82 -14.15
C ASN A 566 -28.74 -3.62 -13.94
N CYS A 567 -29.22 -2.40 -14.08
CA CYS A 567 -30.65 -2.04 -13.98
C CYS A 567 -31.12 -1.33 -15.23
N ASP A 568 -32.42 -1.32 -15.43
CA ASP A 568 -33.05 -0.61 -16.55
C ASP A 568 -32.98 0.93 -16.33
N PRO A 569 -32.87 1.72 -17.40
CA PRO A 569 -32.91 3.17 -17.31
C PRO A 569 -34.15 3.66 -16.56
N GLY A 570 -33.97 4.70 -15.74
CA GLY A 570 -35.05 5.28 -14.94
C GLY A 570 -35.43 4.47 -13.69
N THR A 571 -34.63 3.47 -13.31
CA THR A 571 -34.80 2.71 -12.06
C THR A 571 -34.19 3.47 -10.90
N LEU A 572 -34.92 3.66 -9.80
CA LEU A 572 -34.42 4.37 -8.61
C LEU A 572 -33.56 3.42 -7.76
N ILE A 573 -32.27 3.29 -8.09
CA ILE A 573 -31.37 2.26 -7.52
C ILE A 573 -30.78 2.74 -6.22
N ASN A 574 -30.89 1.92 -5.15
CA ASN A 574 -30.30 2.19 -3.84
C ASN A 574 -30.80 3.48 -3.16
N THR A 575 -32.01 3.92 -3.47
CA THR A 575 -32.62 5.13 -2.89
C THR A 575 -33.72 4.84 -1.87
N GLY A 576 -33.98 3.57 -1.61
CA GLY A 576 -35.05 3.12 -0.71
C GLY A 576 -36.46 3.19 -1.34
N SER A 577 -36.61 3.57 -2.60
CA SER A 577 -37.86 3.57 -3.36
C SER A 577 -37.88 2.64 -4.57
N GLY A 578 -36.71 2.07 -4.89
CA GLY A 578 -36.48 1.12 -5.97
C GLY A 578 -35.71 -0.12 -5.50
N PRO A 579 -35.21 -0.94 -6.44
CA PRO A 579 -34.43 -2.13 -6.11
C PRO A 579 -33.06 -1.77 -5.54
N ASN A 580 -32.48 -2.69 -4.78
CA ASN A 580 -31.07 -2.66 -4.44
C ASN A 580 -30.24 -3.13 -5.62
N GLY A 581 -29.32 -2.29 -6.07
CA GLY A 581 -28.33 -2.60 -7.11
C GLY A 581 -26.96 -2.87 -6.53
N THR A 582 -26.12 -3.55 -7.30
CA THR A 582 -24.72 -3.78 -6.94
C THR A 582 -23.90 -2.54 -7.27
N SER A 583 -23.17 -2.02 -6.31
CA SER A 583 -22.23 -0.92 -6.53
C SER A 583 -21.11 -1.31 -7.51
N VAL A 584 -20.58 -0.33 -8.22
CA VAL A 584 -19.55 -0.52 -9.25
C VAL A 584 -18.34 0.34 -8.92
N GLU A 585 -17.17 -0.28 -8.91
CA GLU A 585 -15.91 0.39 -8.57
C GLU A 585 -15.06 0.67 -9.81
N LYS A 586 -14.38 1.79 -9.79
CA LYS A 586 -13.36 2.21 -10.75
C LYS A 586 -12.20 2.84 -10.02
N GLU A 587 -10.99 2.60 -10.51
CA GLU A 587 -9.80 3.27 -10.06
C GLU A 587 -9.56 4.52 -10.91
N ILE A 588 -9.26 5.63 -10.27
CA ILE A 588 -8.75 6.85 -10.91
C ILE A 588 -7.33 7.14 -10.41
N THR A 589 -6.62 7.94 -11.18
CA THR A 589 -5.36 8.54 -10.74
C THR A 589 -5.54 10.04 -10.64
N ILE A 590 -5.05 10.64 -9.57
CA ILE A 590 -5.12 12.08 -9.35
C ILE A 590 -3.77 12.61 -8.87
N THR A 591 -3.41 13.80 -9.31
CA THR A 591 -2.20 14.49 -8.88
C THR A 591 -2.52 15.38 -7.69
N GLY A 592 -2.01 15.03 -6.51
CA GLY A 592 -2.27 15.79 -5.28
C GLY A 592 -3.54 15.35 -4.56
N THR A 593 -4.42 16.28 -4.18
CA THR A 593 -5.60 16.01 -3.37
C THR A 593 -6.90 16.06 -4.18
N LEU A 594 -7.93 15.37 -3.71
CA LEU A 594 -9.27 15.42 -4.31
C LEU A 594 -9.82 16.84 -4.23
N LYS A 595 -9.61 17.52 -3.09
CA LYS A 595 -10.18 18.87 -2.86
C LYS A 595 -9.61 19.91 -3.82
N ASP A 596 -8.31 19.89 -4.11
CA ASP A 596 -7.71 20.89 -4.98
C ASP A 596 -7.82 20.54 -6.46
N ASN A 597 -7.75 19.27 -6.80
CA ASN A 597 -7.56 18.83 -8.19
C ASN A 597 -8.63 17.87 -8.72
N GLY A 598 -9.49 17.32 -7.86
CA GLY A 598 -10.52 16.37 -8.27
C GLY A 598 -11.87 17.03 -8.52
N ASP A 599 -12.31 17.08 -9.75
CA ASP A 599 -13.64 17.59 -10.13
C ASP A 599 -14.50 16.43 -10.66
N PHE A 600 -15.48 16.00 -9.86
CA PHE A 600 -16.51 15.05 -10.26
C PHE A 600 -17.76 15.79 -10.70
N TYR A 601 -18.35 15.34 -11.79
CA TYR A 601 -19.57 15.93 -12.34
C TYR A 601 -20.47 14.87 -12.99
N ILE A 602 -21.76 15.20 -13.07
CA ILE A 602 -22.73 14.40 -13.79
C ILE A 602 -23.29 15.18 -15.00
N TYR A 603 -23.80 14.44 -15.98
CA TYR A 603 -24.43 14.98 -17.16
C TYR A 603 -25.39 13.97 -17.80
N GLU A 604 -26.39 14.43 -18.57
CA GLU A 604 -27.24 13.51 -19.30
C GLU A 604 -26.48 12.74 -20.38
N ALA A 605 -26.80 11.46 -20.55
CA ALA A 605 -26.09 10.57 -21.49
C ALA A 605 -26.13 11.07 -22.94
N ASP A 606 -27.22 11.75 -23.37
CA ASP A 606 -27.33 12.40 -24.68
C ASP A 606 -26.70 13.80 -24.72
N ASN A 607 -26.44 14.37 -23.53
CA ASN A 607 -25.88 15.72 -23.33
C ASN A 607 -26.40 16.80 -24.27
N ALA A 608 -27.72 16.75 -24.58
CA ALA A 608 -28.36 17.58 -25.58
C ALA A 608 -28.24 19.07 -25.27
N ASN A 609 -28.14 19.42 -23.98
CA ASN A 609 -28.08 20.81 -23.52
C ASN A 609 -26.67 21.26 -23.13
N ASN A 610 -25.64 20.37 -23.22
CA ASN A 610 -24.28 20.62 -22.76
C ASN A 610 -24.19 21.09 -21.30
N ILE A 611 -25.04 20.54 -20.43
CA ILE A 611 -25.08 20.88 -19.02
C ILE A 611 -24.29 19.81 -18.25
N THR A 612 -23.41 20.29 -17.39
CA THR A 612 -22.72 19.49 -16.41
C THR A 612 -23.03 20.01 -15.01
N ILE A 613 -23.31 19.08 -14.09
CA ILE A 613 -23.58 19.40 -12.69
C ILE A 613 -22.33 19.03 -11.90
N HIS A 614 -21.71 20.01 -11.31
CA HIS A 614 -20.48 19.88 -10.51
C HIS A 614 -20.79 19.99 -9.01
N VAL A 615 -19.87 19.53 -8.19
CA VAL A 615 -19.94 19.78 -6.74
C VAL A 615 -19.81 21.28 -6.49
N ALA A 616 -20.68 21.84 -5.66
CA ALA A 616 -20.72 23.28 -5.39
C ALA A 616 -19.41 23.85 -4.84
N SER A 617 -18.61 23.03 -4.11
CA SER A 617 -17.29 23.43 -3.63
C SER A 617 -16.19 23.46 -4.71
N GLN A 618 -16.44 22.90 -5.89
CA GLN A 618 -15.53 22.90 -7.05
C GLN A 618 -15.86 24.05 -8.02
N VAL A 619 -17.12 24.34 -8.18
CA VAL A 619 -17.59 25.45 -8.99
C VAL A 619 -18.33 26.43 -8.07
N THR A 620 -17.84 27.65 -7.95
CA THR A 620 -18.44 28.67 -7.08
C THR A 620 -19.86 29.00 -7.58
N PRO A 621 -20.93 28.50 -6.92
CA PRO A 621 -22.29 28.94 -7.27
C PRO A 621 -22.47 30.41 -6.93
N ALA A 622 -23.45 31.05 -7.53
CA ALA A 622 -23.88 32.37 -7.02
C ALA A 622 -24.25 32.19 -5.54
N SER A 623 -23.76 33.07 -4.68
CA SER A 623 -23.82 32.97 -3.21
C SER A 623 -25.24 32.82 -2.59
N THR A 624 -26.29 32.81 -3.40
CA THR A 624 -27.66 32.66 -2.96
C THR A 624 -28.40 31.49 -3.59
N TYR A 625 -27.67 30.66 -4.36
CA TYR A 625 -28.26 29.46 -4.97
C TYR A 625 -27.98 28.21 -4.15
N PRO A 626 -28.93 27.25 -4.13
CA PRO A 626 -28.70 25.95 -3.53
C PRO A 626 -27.58 25.18 -4.24
N PRO A 627 -26.90 24.26 -3.57
CA PRO A 627 -25.95 23.40 -4.21
C PRO A 627 -26.65 22.34 -5.07
N TYR A 628 -26.13 22.03 -6.26
CA TYR A 628 -26.63 20.92 -7.09
C TYR A 628 -25.75 19.65 -6.92
N GLY A 629 -24.64 19.75 -6.24
CA GLY A 629 -23.80 18.66 -5.82
C GLY A 629 -23.03 19.03 -4.57
N LEU A 630 -22.77 18.04 -3.71
CA LEU A 630 -22.04 18.20 -2.46
C LEU A 630 -20.94 17.14 -2.36
N CYS A 631 -19.81 17.52 -1.74
CA CYS A 631 -18.77 16.60 -1.32
C CYS A 631 -18.76 16.52 0.22
N ILE A 632 -19.19 15.40 0.75
CA ILE A 632 -19.44 15.21 2.18
C ILE A 632 -18.39 14.23 2.75
N PRO A 633 -17.68 14.60 3.83
CA PRO A 633 -16.72 13.69 4.45
C PRO A 633 -17.39 12.45 5.04
N GLY A 634 -16.73 11.32 4.91
CA GLY A 634 -17.17 10.04 5.45
C GLY A 634 -18.04 9.24 4.49
N ASP A 635 -18.44 8.07 4.96
CA ASP A 635 -19.46 7.23 4.34
C ASP A 635 -20.84 7.76 4.73
N TRP A 636 -21.22 8.84 4.03
CA TRP A 636 -22.43 9.59 4.38
C TRP A 636 -23.69 8.84 3.99
N VAL A 637 -24.67 8.84 4.88
CA VAL A 637 -25.99 8.27 4.67
C VAL A 637 -26.89 9.32 4.01
N PHE A 638 -27.19 9.15 2.74
CA PHE A 638 -28.06 10.08 2.01
C PHE A 638 -29.54 9.84 2.30
N PRO A 639 -30.38 10.87 2.12
CA PRO A 639 -31.82 10.76 2.27
C PRO A 639 -32.44 9.75 1.30
N ARG A 640 -33.60 9.22 1.69
CA ARG A 640 -34.38 8.37 0.82
C ARG A 640 -35.04 9.23 -0.26
N GLU A 641 -35.28 8.64 -1.40
CA GLU A 641 -36.02 9.21 -2.53
C GLU A 641 -37.20 10.10 -2.09
N ARG A 642 -37.20 11.34 -2.56
CA ARG A 642 -38.18 12.40 -2.25
C ARG A 642 -38.19 12.85 -0.78
N ASN A 643 -37.17 12.56 -0.01
CA ASN A 643 -37.03 13.12 1.32
C ASN A 643 -35.89 14.13 1.34
N GLN A 644 -36.24 15.38 1.44
CA GLN A 644 -35.26 16.46 1.47
C GLN A 644 -34.20 16.27 2.56
N ILE A 645 -33.00 16.70 2.29
CA ILE A 645 -31.84 16.58 3.19
C ILE A 645 -32.12 17.06 4.62
N THR A 646 -32.96 18.09 4.80
CA THR A 646 -33.35 18.60 6.12
C THR A 646 -34.26 17.66 6.91
N ALA A 647 -34.92 16.69 6.24
CA ALA A 647 -35.71 15.68 6.92
C ALA A 647 -34.81 14.67 7.67
N LEU A 648 -33.64 14.37 7.15
CA LEU A 648 -32.67 13.44 7.76
C LEU A 648 -31.65 14.17 8.65
N TYR A 649 -31.22 15.35 8.24
CA TYR A 649 -30.18 16.14 8.91
C TYR A 649 -30.70 17.48 9.40
N ARG A 650 -31.16 17.52 10.65
CA ARG A 650 -31.81 18.73 11.25
C ARG A 650 -30.88 19.96 11.29
N TYR A 651 -29.58 19.77 11.37
CA TYR A 651 -28.62 20.87 11.47
C TYR A 651 -28.14 21.38 10.12
N PHE A 652 -28.48 20.71 9.03
CA PHE A 652 -28.13 21.17 7.68
C PHE A 652 -28.64 22.58 7.41
N ALA A 653 -29.90 22.89 7.74
CA ALA A 653 -30.49 24.23 7.55
C ALA A 653 -29.72 25.29 8.33
N ASN A 654 -29.34 25.01 9.59
CA ASN A 654 -28.59 25.96 10.39
C ASN A 654 -27.20 26.22 9.81
N TRP A 655 -26.53 25.19 9.30
CA TRP A 655 -25.24 25.33 8.65
C TRP A 655 -25.34 26.07 7.31
N ALA A 656 -26.37 25.82 6.51
CA ALA A 656 -26.58 26.52 5.26
C ALA A 656 -26.85 28.04 5.48
N GLN A 657 -27.51 28.40 6.59
CA GLN A 657 -27.77 29.79 6.98
C GLN A 657 -26.59 30.46 7.70
N ASN A 658 -25.66 29.68 8.25
CA ASN A 658 -24.42 30.15 8.87
C ASN A 658 -23.36 29.06 8.81
N HIS A 659 -22.46 29.16 7.85
CA HIS A 659 -21.42 28.16 7.57
C HIS A 659 -20.41 27.96 8.72
N THR A 660 -20.42 28.80 9.75
CA THR A 660 -19.49 28.70 10.90
C THR A 660 -20.04 27.83 12.04
N ILE A 661 -21.33 27.47 12.00
CA ILE A 661 -21.94 26.64 13.04
C ILE A 661 -22.38 25.29 12.46
N TYR A 662 -22.48 24.28 13.30
CA TYR A 662 -22.86 22.90 12.93
C TYR A 662 -22.04 22.36 11.75
N THR A 663 -20.75 22.65 11.73
CA THR A 663 -19.82 22.23 10.66
C THR A 663 -19.67 20.72 10.49
N ARG A 664 -20.19 19.94 11.44
CA ARG A 664 -20.27 18.47 11.43
C ARG A 664 -21.72 17.97 11.32
N TRP A 665 -22.62 18.74 10.71
CA TRP A 665 -24.03 18.41 10.57
C TRP A 665 -24.27 17.03 9.94
N TYR A 666 -23.36 16.54 9.13
CA TYR A 666 -23.43 15.31 8.36
C TYR A 666 -23.12 14.04 9.21
N GLU A 667 -22.64 14.19 10.42
CA GLU A 667 -22.30 13.06 11.29
C GLU A 667 -23.48 12.55 12.10
N GLU A 668 -24.49 13.39 12.34
CA GLU A 668 -25.66 13.05 13.15
C GLU A 668 -26.94 13.11 12.31
N HIS A 669 -27.41 11.97 11.85
CA HIS A 669 -28.76 11.85 11.32
C HIS A 669 -29.78 11.58 12.43
N MET A 670 -31.06 11.89 12.18
CA MET A 670 -32.13 11.72 13.19
C MET A 670 -32.40 10.24 13.47
N PRO A 671 -32.30 9.77 14.72
CA PRO A 671 -32.49 8.35 15.06
C PRO A 671 -33.86 7.80 14.68
N GLU A 672 -34.91 8.63 14.83
CA GLU A 672 -36.28 8.23 14.50
C GLU A 672 -36.46 7.92 13.00
N PHE A 673 -35.59 8.49 12.17
CA PHE A 673 -35.60 8.25 10.73
C PHE A 673 -34.96 6.90 10.40
N LYS A 674 -33.91 6.54 11.11
CA LYS A 674 -33.24 5.22 10.99
C LYS A 674 -34.23 4.10 11.36
N GLU A 675 -34.95 4.21 12.49
CA GLU A 675 -35.92 3.22 12.92
C GLU A 675 -37.09 3.05 11.94
N LYS A 676 -37.57 4.14 11.36
CA LYS A 676 -38.63 4.08 10.34
C LYS A 676 -38.16 3.44 9.05
N TRP A 677 -36.92 3.60 8.71
CA TRP A 677 -36.33 2.99 7.52
C TRP A 677 -36.13 1.48 7.71
N ASP A 678 -35.58 1.06 8.83
CA ASP A 678 -35.34 -0.34 9.16
C ASP A 678 -36.65 -1.14 9.23
N ALA A 679 -37.73 -0.53 9.73
CA ALA A 679 -39.04 -1.15 9.83
C ALA A 679 -39.83 -1.22 8.50
N ALA A 680 -39.62 -0.26 7.58
CA ALA A 680 -40.42 -0.16 6.36
C ALA A 680 -39.86 -0.93 5.17
N ASN A 681 -38.55 -1.23 5.11
CA ASN A 681 -37.88 -1.68 3.90
C ASN A 681 -37.06 -2.96 4.03
N GLY A 682 -36.99 -3.62 5.20
CA GLY A 682 -35.99 -4.66 5.40
C GLY A 682 -34.61 -4.10 5.03
N GLU A 683 -33.58 -4.44 5.67
CA GLU A 683 -32.21 -4.02 5.50
C GLU A 683 -31.94 -2.88 4.50
N TYR A 684 -31.86 -1.67 4.98
CA TYR A 684 -31.32 -0.55 4.21
C TYR A 684 -29.84 -0.85 3.90
N PRO A 685 -29.39 -0.78 2.64
CA PRO A 685 -28.04 -1.20 2.28
C PRO A 685 -26.91 -0.40 2.96
N TYR A 686 -27.26 0.61 3.75
CA TYR A 686 -26.32 1.50 4.43
C TYR A 686 -26.36 1.44 5.95
N ALA A 687 -27.32 0.73 6.52
CA ALA A 687 -27.33 0.47 7.94
C ALA A 687 -26.36 -0.65 8.25
N ASP A 688 -25.25 -0.32 8.87
CA ASP A 688 -24.29 -1.26 9.46
C ASP A 688 -23.50 -2.17 8.50
N LYS A 689 -22.59 -1.59 7.71
CA LYS A 689 -21.39 -2.35 7.26
C LYS A 689 -20.13 -1.68 7.77
#